data_b093ff9e16d584a61b328fdba4dab4b6
#
_entry.id   b093ff9e16d584a61b328fdba4dab4b6
#
_cell.length_a   1.000
_cell.length_b   1.000
_cell.length_c   1.000
_cell.angle_alpha   90.00
_cell.angle_beta   90.00
_cell.angle_gamma   90.00
#
_symmetry.space_group_name_H-M   'P 1'
#
loop_
_entity.id
_entity.type
_entity.pdbx_description
1 polymer ?
#
loop_
_entity_poly.entity_id
_entity_poly.type
_entity_poly.pdbx_seq_one_letter_code
_entity_poly.pdbx_strand_id
1 'polypeptide(L)'
;MAQTPNPSASVGFNSGAYRPELVLSENVVLKIGTAIAGPYLVPQRASQLSSVLGYLHGPLVRSSAHHVGRGGACIMVRCRASTPGTTGAVTKLPAAGSLGTVALSLQTYSLHAQVAGGAALAVSSGWIAPPAPLPVRITSGVGTVAHTQTFTYRNEAGAVKTSAVDIAGEGTVVTEFEQSQIISVTSNVDPVGTQSYNARFAGPNDRYQIRLKTISGGQVGVTGATTPRVQLSLDDGRTYSRTITLPSSGLLELQTYAGGQVAQPTGLLATYDATGLSHTLYGALRVAGATVNGDIMYNFKAASVTVTHVVPVTNGQSLSASVSGTDVTISGATNSAGVRAFKQLSALRLNTVFELATQGTAGNAVTIRTVVGGSASVTAIGNAVTITYVDGVTTVANVEALFPVSVTAGSVRVKTAGTAGNVLADPGDTIAATNLAGGTNAAGTSTAASVANYLLTSSDAGAIAARALLYPVAVGTGLGLIAAAAQAAAPNGGLTFTGLVEGAQVRLVATGTLSVLRLAYSGSLVTIYTATDADGASISTPNAIIAKIAADSVVSTLIAATATGTGLGLAGTLGTYDALPVSFSTGDVFIADTTPPSWITADLSEVYASLLKNQTALTLFGFLHVVGDADQNALSVTEQFVTDMRNQRRQFKHAWIEGTYMVPSAVEATWKTTLMSAFTMQTDFVGIGAGEALVDNDAYGTVDRMGAVTPLLARMAICPVSELPSHVDCETNLGTRFALDGVRMRSTDGSTPPLFQSDDTLQDLHQAGFSTLTTHSNRTGVYVRQALMFAQTGSPFTFATQRRVADVAAAVAYDTILRKLNANLIAVNGYLSDIERDNLARDIEEAARKQLMGGPRQHITAVAATIDENPAYSENGRITGTVAIVGRTPATTLAFNIAYAKAV
;
A
#
# COMPACT_ATOMS: atom_id res chain seq x y z
N MET A 1 -26.34 35.69 -5.66
CA MET A 1 -27.59 35.46 -4.91
C MET A 1 -27.27 35.76 -3.44
N ALA A 2 -27.92 36.73 -2.85
CA ALA A 2 -27.72 37.09 -1.46
C ALA A 2 -28.23 35.93 -0.60
N GLN A 3 -27.38 35.38 0.28
CA GLN A 3 -27.77 34.43 1.32
C GLN A 3 -28.77 35.17 2.23
N THR A 4 -29.99 34.64 2.29
CA THR A 4 -30.91 35.01 3.34
C THR A 4 -30.27 34.62 4.68
N PRO A 5 -30.21 35.52 5.67
CA PRO A 5 -29.67 35.18 6.96
C PRO A 5 -30.53 34.08 7.57
N ASN A 6 -29.88 33.04 8.09
CA ASN A 6 -30.52 32.04 8.93
C ASN A 6 -31.41 32.75 9.95
N PRO A 7 -32.64 32.30 10.18
CA PRO A 7 -33.45 32.83 11.25
C PRO A 7 -32.70 32.57 12.56
N SER A 8 -31.99 33.55 13.04
CA SER A 8 -31.53 33.57 14.40
C SER A 8 -32.80 33.61 15.24
N ALA A 9 -33.03 32.58 16.03
CA ALA A 9 -34.02 32.65 17.08
C ALA A 9 -33.53 33.71 18.06
N SER A 10 -33.97 34.98 17.84
CA SER A 10 -33.85 36.02 18.82
C SER A 10 -34.85 35.72 19.90
N VAL A 11 -34.37 35.26 21.05
CA VAL A 11 -35.20 35.22 22.26
C VAL A 11 -35.43 36.67 22.70
N GLY A 12 -36.57 37.20 22.33
CA GLY A 12 -37.03 38.48 22.85
C GLY A 12 -37.36 38.30 24.32
N PHE A 13 -36.63 38.94 25.21
CA PHE A 13 -36.99 39.00 26.61
C PHE A 13 -38.14 39.97 26.82
N ASN A 14 -39.36 39.46 26.99
CA ASN A 14 -40.42 40.22 27.56
C ASN A 14 -40.44 40.04 29.08
N SER A 15 -40.16 41.11 29.81
CA SER A 15 -40.14 41.19 31.27
C SER A 15 -41.53 40.99 31.85
N GLY A 16 -41.92 39.74 32.16
CA GLY A 16 -43.15 39.56 32.86
C GLY A 16 -43.77 38.17 32.77
N ALA A 17 -43.12 37.18 33.23
CA ALA A 17 -43.43 35.76 33.35
C ALA A 17 -42.47 34.89 32.51
N TYR A 18 -41.21 34.88 32.87
CA TYR A 18 -40.24 33.99 32.32
C TYR A 18 -40.48 32.61 32.88
N ARG A 19 -41.15 31.74 32.07
CA ARG A 19 -41.03 30.29 32.19
C ARG A 19 -39.99 29.93 31.14
N PRO A 20 -38.83 29.44 31.52
CA PRO A 20 -37.92 28.86 30.52
C PRO A 20 -38.67 27.68 29.85
N GLU A 21 -39.11 27.87 28.63
CA GLU A 21 -39.50 26.74 27.83
C GLU A 21 -38.28 25.84 27.70
N LEU A 22 -38.49 24.54 27.91
CA LEU A 22 -37.46 23.53 27.69
C LEU A 22 -37.01 23.64 26.20
N VAL A 23 -35.90 24.32 25.98
CA VAL A 23 -35.30 24.40 24.64
C VAL A 23 -34.66 23.04 24.39
N LEU A 24 -35.44 22.14 23.86
CA LEU A 24 -34.95 20.85 23.43
C LEU A 24 -34.05 21.07 22.20
N SER A 25 -32.77 20.90 22.36
CA SER A 25 -31.78 20.95 21.26
C SER A 25 -31.81 19.67 20.39
N GLU A 26 -33.03 19.23 20.06
CA GLU A 26 -33.36 17.93 19.43
C GLU A 26 -32.66 17.71 18.10
N ASN A 27 -32.33 18.80 17.43
CA ASN A 27 -31.74 18.80 16.09
C ASN A 27 -30.24 19.09 16.10
N VAL A 28 -29.60 19.19 17.27
CA VAL A 28 -28.15 19.38 17.39
C VAL A 28 -27.50 18.04 17.67
N VAL A 29 -26.49 17.70 16.90
CA VAL A 29 -25.71 16.47 17.06
C VAL A 29 -24.46 16.76 17.87
N LEU A 30 -24.20 15.98 18.91
CA LEU A 30 -22.86 15.94 19.53
C LEU A 30 -22.01 14.95 18.75
N LYS A 31 -20.93 15.39 18.15
CA LYS A 31 -19.97 14.56 17.41
C LYS A 31 -18.67 14.40 18.17
N ILE A 32 -18.29 13.15 18.40
CA ILE A 32 -17.02 12.77 19.04
C ILE A 32 -16.16 12.07 17.98
N GLY A 33 -14.90 12.47 17.87
CA GLY A 33 -13.98 11.85 16.91
C GLY A 33 -12.61 12.49 16.92
N THR A 34 -11.73 12.01 16.06
CA THR A 34 -10.35 12.49 15.95
C THR A 34 -10.25 13.66 14.99
N ALA A 35 -9.40 14.61 15.33
CA ALA A 35 -9.03 15.76 14.49
C ALA A 35 -7.59 16.17 14.82
N ILE A 36 -6.95 16.95 13.91
CA ILE A 36 -5.55 17.38 14.08
C ILE A 36 -5.44 18.52 15.06
N ALA A 37 -6.38 19.46 15.04
CA ALA A 37 -6.35 20.64 15.86
C ALA A 37 -7.64 20.77 16.69
N GLY A 38 -7.72 21.78 17.51
CA GLY A 38 -8.82 22.04 18.41
C GLY A 38 -8.59 21.44 19.81
N PRO A 39 -9.27 21.98 20.84
CA PRO A 39 -9.04 21.55 22.22
C PRO A 39 -9.56 20.14 22.46
N TYR A 40 -8.78 19.32 23.17
CA TYR A 40 -9.20 17.99 23.62
C TYR A 40 -10.28 18.08 24.70
N LEU A 41 -11.28 17.19 24.60
CA LEU A 41 -12.33 16.95 25.59
C LEU A 41 -13.24 18.19 25.84
N VAL A 42 -13.11 19.24 25.04
CA VAL A 42 -13.89 20.48 25.19
C VAL A 42 -14.97 20.56 24.10
N PRO A 43 -16.25 20.56 24.47
CA PRO A 43 -17.33 20.75 23.52
C PRO A 43 -17.28 22.14 22.86
N GLN A 44 -17.29 22.16 21.52
CA GLN A 44 -17.30 23.38 20.72
C GLN A 44 -18.48 23.36 19.75
N ARG A 45 -19.33 24.39 19.80
CA ARG A 45 -20.46 24.49 18.87
C ARG A 45 -19.99 24.93 17.49
N ALA A 46 -20.42 24.21 16.46
CA ALA A 46 -20.21 24.54 15.07
C ALA A 46 -21.56 24.64 14.34
N SER A 47 -21.86 25.86 13.87
CA SER A 47 -23.03 26.16 13.04
C SER A 47 -22.66 26.76 11.69
N GLN A 48 -21.37 26.97 11.47
CA GLN A 48 -20.80 27.49 10.23
C GLN A 48 -19.54 26.69 9.87
N LEU A 49 -19.26 26.59 8.59
CA LEU A 49 -18.11 25.83 8.09
C LEU A 49 -16.75 26.36 8.64
N SER A 50 -16.63 27.68 8.82
CA SER A 50 -15.44 28.29 9.41
C SER A 50 -15.12 27.79 10.81
N SER A 51 -16.13 27.49 11.62
CA SER A 51 -15.95 26.92 12.98
C SER A 51 -15.44 25.47 12.91
N VAL A 52 -15.87 24.72 11.90
CA VAL A 52 -15.39 23.33 11.67
C VAL A 52 -13.94 23.32 11.19
N LEU A 53 -13.59 24.23 10.28
CA LEU A 53 -12.23 24.33 9.71
C LEU A 53 -11.17 24.69 10.76
N GLY A 54 -11.55 25.28 11.89
CA GLY A 54 -10.63 25.51 13.02
C GLY A 54 -10.01 24.25 13.61
N TYR A 55 -10.61 23.08 13.35
CA TYR A 55 -10.06 21.77 13.74
C TYR A 55 -9.10 21.19 12.68
N LEU A 56 -8.84 21.89 11.60
CA LEU A 56 -8.03 21.55 10.45
C LEU A 56 -8.54 20.28 9.71
N HIS A 57 -8.01 19.12 9.98
CA HIS A 57 -8.32 17.86 9.32
C HIS A 57 -8.77 16.75 10.27
N GLY A 58 -9.33 15.70 9.74
CA GLY A 58 -9.66 14.48 10.43
C GLY A 58 -11.12 14.03 10.25
N PRO A 59 -11.44 12.79 10.62
CA PRO A 59 -12.79 12.24 10.50
C PRO A 59 -13.89 13.10 11.15
N LEU A 60 -13.62 13.67 12.33
CA LEU A 60 -14.53 14.59 13.02
C LEU A 60 -14.85 15.82 12.17
N VAL A 61 -13.81 16.42 11.55
CA VAL A 61 -13.94 17.61 10.71
C VAL A 61 -14.78 17.31 9.49
N ARG A 62 -14.47 16.22 8.78
CA ARG A 62 -15.16 15.79 7.57
C ARG A 62 -16.64 15.53 7.82
N SER A 63 -16.96 14.74 8.86
CA SER A 63 -18.33 14.43 9.25
C SER A 63 -19.11 15.68 9.69
N SER A 64 -18.46 16.60 10.41
CA SER A 64 -19.09 17.85 10.88
C SER A 64 -19.29 18.84 9.75
N ALA A 65 -18.36 18.95 8.80
CA ALA A 65 -18.45 19.82 7.65
C ALA A 65 -19.67 19.47 6.78
N HIS A 66 -19.84 18.17 6.46
CA HIS A 66 -21.02 17.71 5.74
C HIS A 66 -22.32 18.04 6.50
N HIS A 67 -22.36 17.81 7.81
CA HIS A 67 -23.55 18.09 8.62
C HIS A 67 -23.92 19.59 8.62
N VAL A 68 -22.93 20.46 8.83
CA VAL A 68 -23.12 21.92 8.83
C VAL A 68 -23.45 22.44 7.43
N GLY A 69 -22.80 21.92 6.40
CA GLY A 69 -23.06 22.25 5.00
C GLY A 69 -24.50 21.94 4.55
N ARG A 70 -25.18 21.01 5.22
CA ARG A 70 -26.61 20.66 4.99
C ARG A 70 -27.56 21.41 5.91
N GLY A 71 -27.12 22.47 6.55
CA GLY A 71 -27.94 23.35 7.40
C GLY A 71 -28.17 22.84 8.82
N GLY A 72 -27.51 21.76 9.24
CA GLY A 72 -27.52 21.29 10.62
C GLY A 72 -26.56 22.07 11.50
N ALA A 73 -26.70 21.92 12.83
CA ALA A 73 -25.74 22.41 13.81
C ALA A 73 -25.17 21.21 14.58
N CYS A 74 -23.88 21.26 14.91
CA CYS A 74 -23.26 20.23 15.73
C CYS A 74 -22.41 20.82 16.85
N ILE A 75 -22.16 19.98 17.84
CA ILE A 75 -21.14 20.22 18.86
C ILE A 75 -20.02 19.23 18.58
N MET A 76 -18.81 19.73 18.43
CA MET A 76 -17.64 18.93 18.17
C MET A 76 -16.86 18.71 19.46
N VAL A 77 -16.44 17.45 19.72
CA VAL A 77 -15.55 17.11 20.82
C VAL A 77 -14.41 16.29 20.24
N ARG A 78 -13.22 16.85 20.30
CA ARG A 78 -12.01 16.17 19.89
C ARG A 78 -11.63 15.09 20.89
N CYS A 79 -11.50 13.86 20.41
CA CYS A 79 -11.02 12.70 21.14
C CYS A 79 -9.53 12.48 20.87
N ARG A 80 -8.80 11.84 21.78
CA ARG A 80 -7.44 11.38 21.54
C ARG A 80 -7.45 10.29 20.46
N ALA A 81 -6.32 10.13 19.78
CA ALA A 81 -6.12 9.11 18.77
C ALA A 81 -4.97 8.20 19.18
N SER A 82 -5.25 7.21 20.00
CA SER A 82 -4.23 6.30 20.54
C SER A 82 -3.77 5.25 19.54
N THR A 83 -4.53 5.01 18.46
CA THR A 83 -4.12 4.14 17.36
C THR A 83 -3.53 4.98 16.23
N PRO A 84 -2.25 4.76 15.83
CA PRO A 84 -1.65 5.46 14.70
C PRO A 84 -2.36 5.17 13.38
N GLY A 85 -2.40 6.17 12.50
CA GLY A 85 -2.89 5.96 11.14
C GLY A 85 -1.87 5.23 10.26
N THR A 86 -2.33 4.67 9.15
CA THR A 86 -1.50 3.90 8.23
C THR A 86 -1.64 4.38 6.78
N THR A 87 -0.59 4.16 6.00
CA THR A 87 -0.61 4.30 4.53
C THR A 87 -0.61 2.92 3.90
N GLY A 88 -1.52 2.68 2.98
CA GLY A 88 -1.50 1.48 2.14
C GLY A 88 -0.30 1.47 1.18
N ALA A 89 0.00 0.30 0.64
CA ALA A 89 1.00 0.17 -0.42
C ALA A 89 0.59 0.99 -1.66
N VAL A 90 1.56 1.68 -2.26
CA VAL A 90 1.31 2.42 -3.49
C VAL A 90 1.28 1.43 -4.66
N THR A 91 0.19 1.42 -5.41
CA THR A 91 0.06 0.66 -6.66
C THR A 91 0.14 1.59 -7.84
N LYS A 92 0.86 1.18 -8.89
CA LYS A 92 0.98 1.92 -10.13
C LYS A 92 0.05 1.30 -11.17
N LEU A 93 -0.79 2.12 -11.80
CA LEU A 93 -1.48 1.73 -13.02
C LEU A 93 -0.49 1.82 -14.18
N PRO A 94 -0.39 0.76 -15.01
CA PRO A 94 0.67 0.65 -15.98
C PRO A 94 0.56 1.73 -17.06
N ALA A 95 1.58 2.60 -17.11
CA ALA A 95 1.99 3.23 -18.34
C ALA A 95 3.25 2.52 -18.83
N ALA A 96 3.31 2.19 -20.10
CA ALA A 96 4.45 1.49 -20.66
C ALA A 96 5.72 2.37 -20.58
N GLY A 97 6.81 1.80 -20.12
CA GLY A 97 8.14 2.40 -20.27
C GLY A 97 8.66 3.25 -19.10
N SER A 98 7.88 3.48 -18.04
CA SER A 98 8.38 4.20 -16.87
C SER A 98 8.76 3.27 -15.72
N LEU A 99 9.89 3.55 -15.06
CA LEU A 99 10.43 2.71 -13.98
C LEU A 99 10.43 3.42 -12.61
N GLY A 100 10.01 4.70 -12.55
CA GLY A 100 9.94 5.44 -11.31
C GLY A 100 8.92 4.86 -10.36
N THR A 101 9.24 4.89 -9.09
CA THR A 101 8.38 4.46 -8.00
C THR A 101 7.97 5.65 -7.15
N VAL A 102 6.78 5.57 -6.56
CA VAL A 102 6.31 6.53 -5.58
C VAL A 102 6.10 5.80 -4.27
N ALA A 103 6.67 6.31 -3.21
CA ALA A 103 6.44 5.85 -1.85
C ALA A 103 5.77 6.96 -1.04
N LEU A 104 4.84 6.59 -0.16
CA LEU A 104 4.23 7.50 0.80
C LEU A 104 4.84 7.28 2.17
N SER A 105 5.19 8.38 2.83
CA SER A 105 5.68 8.39 4.20
C SER A 105 5.03 9.51 5.00
N LEU A 106 5.13 9.44 6.32
CA LEU A 106 4.62 10.51 7.18
C LEU A 106 5.55 11.72 7.15
N GLN A 107 4.95 12.90 6.97
CA GLN A 107 5.67 14.16 6.96
C GLN A 107 6.33 14.43 8.32
N THR A 108 7.61 14.72 8.30
CA THR A 108 8.40 15.09 9.47
C THR A 108 8.93 16.50 9.32
N TYR A 109 8.73 17.33 10.32
CA TYR A 109 9.17 18.73 10.37
C TYR A 109 10.33 18.85 11.34
N SER A 110 11.46 19.41 10.90
CA SER A 110 12.53 19.79 11.80
C SER A 110 12.12 21.03 12.57
N LEU A 111 12.02 20.91 13.90
CA LEU A 111 11.63 22.02 14.77
C LEU A 111 12.83 22.89 15.15
N HIS A 112 14.01 22.30 15.20
CA HIS A 112 15.26 22.99 15.51
C HIS A 112 16.43 22.25 14.86
N ALA A 113 17.47 22.99 14.48
CA ALA A 113 18.72 22.41 14.07
C ALA A 113 19.31 21.54 15.20
N GLN A 114 20.11 20.54 14.84
CA GLN A 114 20.71 19.63 15.81
C GLN A 114 21.56 20.40 16.83
N VAL A 115 21.31 20.18 18.12
CA VAL A 115 22.05 20.78 19.22
C VAL A 115 23.12 19.80 19.69
N ALA A 116 24.38 20.22 19.67
CA ALA A 116 25.49 19.41 20.19
C ALA A 116 25.46 19.41 21.74
N GLY A 117 25.76 18.25 22.34
CA GLY A 117 26.02 18.15 23.78
C GLY A 117 27.31 18.88 24.16
N GLY A 118 27.52 19.11 25.46
CA GLY A 118 28.72 19.74 26.00
C GLY A 118 28.49 20.86 27.00
N ALA A 119 27.22 21.26 27.24
CA ALA A 119 26.77 22.15 28.30
C ALA A 119 25.29 21.88 28.62
N ALA A 120 24.82 22.34 29.79
CA ALA A 120 23.40 22.25 30.12
C ALA A 120 22.58 22.90 29.00
N LEU A 121 21.64 22.15 28.42
CA LEU A 121 20.87 22.60 27.26
C LEU A 121 19.99 23.79 27.67
N ALA A 122 20.13 24.91 26.95
CA ALA A 122 19.29 26.11 27.12
C ALA A 122 19.07 26.74 25.74
N VAL A 123 18.00 26.33 25.04
CA VAL A 123 17.68 26.82 23.68
C VAL A 123 16.41 27.65 23.74
N SER A 124 16.53 28.95 23.46
CA SER A 124 15.42 29.90 23.47
C SER A 124 15.14 30.58 22.13
N SER A 125 15.85 30.17 21.06
CA SER A 125 15.68 30.76 19.72
C SER A 125 15.91 29.74 18.63
N GLY A 126 15.53 30.04 17.39
CA GLY A 126 15.72 29.14 16.24
C GLY A 126 14.65 28.06 16.10
N TRP A 127 13.57 28.13 16.89
CA TRP A 127 12.48 27.19 16.81
C TRP A 127 11.56 27.47 15.62
N ILE A 128 11.27 26.42 14.85
CA ILE A 128 10.34 26.46 13.71
C ILE A 128 9.00 25.90 14.17
N ALA A 129 7.92 26.63 13.94
CA ALA A 129 6.58 26.16 14.25
C ALA A 129 6.13 25.11 13.21
N PRO A 130 5.56 23.97 13.63
CA PRO A 130 4.96 23.03 12.70
C PRO A 130 3.66 23.62 12.11
N PRO A 131 3.17 23.08 10.98
CA PRO A 131 1.95 23.60 10.34
C PRO A 131 0.66 23.29 11.11
N ALA A 132 0.73 22.41 12.11
CA ALA A 132 -0.36 22.04 13.00
C ALA A 132 0.19 21.76 14.40
N PRO A 133 -0.63 21.75 15.46
CA PRO A 133 -0.22 21.27 16.77
C PRO A 133 0.20 19.80 16.70
N LEU A 134 1.45 19.51 17.02
CA LEU A 134 2.04 18.17 16.93
C LEU A 134 2.86 17.88 18.19
N PRO A 135 2.98 16.59 18.58
CA PRO A 135 3.91 16.18 19.62
C PRO A 135 5.36 16.38 19.15
N VAL A 136 6.26 16.66 20.11
CA VAL A 136 7.69 16.76 19.84
C VAL A 136 8.31 15.37 19.90
N ARG A 137 9.09 15.04 18.87
CA ARG A 137 9.92 13.86 18.82
C ARG A 137 11.37 14.26 19.09
N ILE A 138 11.88 13.84 20.23
CA ILE A 138 13.25 14.13 20.68
C ILE A 138 14.09 12.89 20.34
N THR A 139 15.11 13.05 19.52
CA THR A 139 16.05 11.96 19.24
C THR A 139 17.41 12.32 19.79
N SER A 140 17.89 11.48 20.72
CA SER A 140 19.14 11.62 21.43
C SER A 140 20.21 10.73 20.82
N GLY A 141 21.35 11.32 20.44
CA GLY A 141 22.47 10.64 19.82
C GLY A 141 23.29 9.78 20.78
N VAL A 142 24.30 9.12 20.23
CA VAL A 142 25.22 8.25 20.96
C VAL A 142 25.92 9.00 22.09
N GLY A 143 26.02 8.37 23.27
CA GLY A 143 26.63 8.93 24.46
C GLY A 143 25.72 9.81 25.30
N THR A 144 24.43 10.00 24.94
CA THR A 144 23.48 10.75 25.74
C THR A 144 23.24 10.06 27.09
N VAL A 145 23.36 10.86 28.16
CA VAL A 145 23.04 10.40 29.53
C VAL A 145 21.57 10.68 29.85
N ALA A 146 21.02 9.97 30.86
CA ALA A 146 19.68 10.21 31.34
C ALA A 146 19.54 11.64 31.90
N HIS A 147 18.50 12.36 31.47
CA HIS A 147 18.25 13.74 31.89
C HIS A 147 16.77 14.11 31.70
N THR A 148 16.38 15.21 32.33
CA THR A 148 15.03 15.75 32.14
C THR A 148 15.12 17.07 31.36
N GLN A 149 14.32 17.19 30.30
CA GLN A 149 14.16 18.42 29.51
C GLN A 149 12.85 19.13 29.92
N THR A 150 12.91 20.42 30.18
CA THR A 150 11.74 21.26 30.45
C THR A 150 11.44 22.08 29.19
N PHE A 151 10.26 21.87 28.60
CA PHE A 151 9.75 22.60 27.44
C PHE A 151 8.82 23.70 27.87
N THR A 152 9.06 24.93 27.41
CA THR A 152 8.07 25.99 27.39
C THR A 152 7.53 26.13 25.97
N TYR A 153 6.21 25.99 25.80
CA TYR A 153 5.59 25.90 24.48
C TYR A 153 4.20 26.53 24.45
N ARG A 154 3.69 26.81 23.25
CA ARG A 154 2.27 27.13 23.03
C ARG A 154 1.53 25.84 22.69
N ASN A 155 0.45 25.58 23.42
CA ASN A 155 -0.41 24.43 23.11
C ASN A 155 -1.33 24.71 21.92
N GLU A 156 -2.23 23.79 21.60
CA GLU A 156 -3.22 23.86 20.52
C GLU A 156 -4.18 25.05 20.63
N ALA A 157 -4.41 25.53 21.83
CA ALA A 157 -5.22 26.74 22.11
C ALA A 157 -4.41 28.03 22.10
N GLY A 158 -3.10 28.01 21.80
CA GLY A 158 -2.18 29.14 21.82
C GLY A 158 -1.71 29.57 23.21
N ALA A 159 -2.16 28.90 24.27
CA ALA A 159 -1.74 29.21 25.64
C ALA A 159 -0.31 28.72 25.91
N VAL A 160 0.48 29.53 26.63
CA VAL A 160 1.83 29.15 27.07
C VAL A 160 1.73 28.11 28.18
N LYS A 161 2.43 26.98 28.00
CA LYS A 161 2.52 25.87 28.95
C LYS A 161 3.97 25.49 29.19
N THR A 162 4.21 24.80 30.29
CA THR A 162 5.52 24.21 30.61
C THR A 162 5.31 22.72 30.96
N SER A 163 6.14 21.84 30.39
CA SER A 163 6.12 20.41 30.67
C SER A 163 7.54 19.86 30.76
N ALA A 164 7.76 18.94 31.69
CA ALA A 164 9.00 18.21 31.82
C ALA A 164 8.89 16.88 31.06
N VAL A 165 9.97 16.47 30.42
CA VAL A 165 10.08 15.21 29.67
C VAL A 165 11.35 14.50 30.11
N ASP A 166 11.23 13.28 30.59
CA ASP A 166 12.37 12.47 31.01
C ASP A 166 12.92 11.68 29.80
N ILE A 167 14.22 11.80 29.60
CA ILE A 167 14.98 11.14 28.53
C ILE A 167 15.92 10.16 29.20
N ALA A 168 15.65 8.86 29.02
CA ALA A 168 16.39 7.79 29.69
C ALA A 168 17.83 7.62 29.18
N GLY A 169 18.21 8.27 28.08
CA GLY A 169 19.51 8.20 27.45
C GLY A 169 19.40 8.23 25.91
N GLU A 170 20.24 7.47 25.24
CA GLU A 170 20.22 7.36 23.77
C GLU A 170 18.88 6.78 23.27
N GLY A 171 18.35 7.35 22.18
CA GLY A 171 17.10 6.89 21.56
C GLY A 171 16.14 8.01 21.22
N THR A 172 14.86 7.64 21.07
CA THR A 172 13.79 8.60 20.71
C THR A 172 12.68 8.59 21.74
N VAL A 173 12.33 9.78 22.22
CA VAL A 173 11.16 10.01 23.10
C VAL A 173 10.16 10.90 22.36
N VAL A 174 8.87 10.60 22.51
CA VAL A 174 7.77 11.43 21.97
C VAL A 174 7.03 12.05 23.15
N THR A 175 6.80 13.37 23.10
CA THR A 175 6.09 14.07 24.17
C THR A 175 4.61 13.69 24.21
N GLU A 176 4.02 13.72 25.39
CA GLU A 176 2.57 13.54 25.57
C GLU A 176 1.77 14.81 25.23
N PHE A 177 2.42 15.97 25.15
CA PHE A 177 1.78 17.24 24.81
C PHE A 177 1.94 17.54 23.30
N GLU A 178 0.92 18.15 22.72
CA GLU A 178 0.97 18.76 21.39
C GLU A 178 1.32 20.25 21.51
N GLN A 179 2.13 20.74 20.58
CA GLN A 179 2.58 22.12 20.55
C GLN A 179 2.39 22.75 19.17
N SER A 180 1.94 24.00 19.14
CA SER A 180 1.92 24.85 17.95
C SER A 180 3.22 25.64 17.77
N GLN A 181 3.98 25.82 18.84
CA GLN A 181 5.28 26.49 18.83
C GLN A 181 6.06 26.14 20.10
N ILE A 182 7.33 25.77 19.98
CA ILE A 182 8.25 25.73 21.12
C ILE A 182 8.82 27.11 21.31
N ILE A 183 8.87 27.57 22.58
CA ILE A 183 9.44 28.85 22.96
C ILE A 183 10.86 28.64 23.46
N SER A 184 11.07 27.69 24.38
CA SER A 184 12.37 27.32 24.90
C SER A 184 12.40 25.89 25.42
N VAL A 185 13.62 25.33 25.43
CA VAL A 185 13.91 24.02 26.07
C VAL A 185 15.11 24.20 26.95
N THR A 186 15.04 23.73 28.20
CA THR A 186 16.15 23.65 29.13
C THR A 186 16.32 22.23 29.65
N SER A 187 17.57 21.82 29.93
CA SER A 187 17.82 20.53 30.56
C SER A 187 18.41 20.72 31.96
N ASN A 188 18.14 19.77 32.84
CA ASN A 188 18.65 19.77 34.23
C ASN A 188 20.14 19.46 34.32
N VAL A 189 20.67 18.73 33.34
CA VAL A 189 22.11 18.39 33.21
C VAL A 189 22.50 18.45 31.73
N ASP A 190 23.84 18.45 31.49
CA ASP A 190 24.36 18.28 30.11
C ASP A 190 23.97 16.91 29.53
N PRO A 191 23.24 16.86 28.40
CA PRO A 191 22.89 15.60 27.76
C PRO A 191 24.09 14.84 27.17
N VAL A 192 25.27 15.48 27.03
CA VAL A 192 26.52 14.94 26.43
C VAL A 192 26.39 14.62 24.95
N GLY A 193 25.38 13.86 24.53
CA GLY A 193 25.10 13.53 23.13
C GLY A 193 24.32 14.62 22.38
N THR A 194 24.27 14.51 21.07
CA THR A 194 23.51 15.43 20.21
C THR A 194 21.99 15.24 20.41
N GLN A 195 21.25 16.36 20.36
CA GLN A 195 19.80 16.36 20.48
C GLN A 195 19.17 16.89 19.19
N SER A 196 18.18 16.19 18.62
CA SER A 196 17.38 16.67 17.51
C SER A 196 15.90 16.70 17.86
N TYR A 197 15.22 17.73 17.41
CA TYR A 197 13.81 18.01 17.72
C TYR A 197 13.01 18.03 16.43
N ASN A 198 12.07 17.11 16.31
CA ASN A 198 11.20 16.99 15.15
C ASN A 198 9.75 16.93 15.59
N ALA A 199 8.84 17.31 14.70
CA ALA A 199 7.42 17.04 14.84
C ALA A 199 6.97 16.13 13.69
N ARG A 200 6.09 15.18 13.98
CA ARG A 200 5.58 14.24 12.99
C ARG A 200 4.13 13.91 13.30
N PHE A 201 3.31 13.81 12.27
CA PHE A 201 1.95 13.30 12.40
C PHE A 201 1.95 11.82 12.84
N ALA A 202 0.96 11.44 13.63
CA ALA A 202 0.77 10.04 14.04
C ALA A 202 0.26 9.14 12.90
N GLY A 203 -0.12 9.74 11.78
CA GLY A 203 -0.62 9.08 10.58
C GLY A 203 -1.08 10.11 9.55
N PRO A 204 -1.65 9.66 8.43
CA PRO A 204 -2.39 10.52 7.51
C PRO A 204 -3.50 11.25 8.27
N ASN A 205 -3.70 12.53 7.96
CA ASN A 205 -4.63 13.36 8.73
C ASN A 205 -6.11 12.95 8.55
N ASP A 206 -6.42 12.24 7.46
CA ASP A 206 -7.76 11.75 7.19
C ASP A 206 -7.70 10.44 6.37
N ARG A 207 -8.87 9.89 6.05
CA ARG A 207 -9.01 8.78 5.11
C ARG A 207 -8.99 9.35 3.69
N TYR A 208 -7.91 9.10 2.96
CA TYR A 208 -7.72 9.53 1.59
C TYR A 208 -7.69 8.34 0.64
N GLN A 209 -8.28 8.52 -0.53
CA GLN A 209 -8.11 7.66 -1.69
C GLN A 209 -7.22 8.42 -2.69
N ILE A 210 -5.91 8.28 -2.49
CA ILE A 210 -4.90 9.07 -3.19
C ILE A 210 -4.75 8.59 -4.63
N ARG A 211 -4.75 9.55 -5.58
CA ARG A 211 -4.24 9.34 -6.93
C ARG A 211 -3.25 10.44 -7.27
N LEU A 212 -2.04 10.04 -7.62
CA LEU A 212 -1.00 10.91 -8.17
C LEU A 212 -0.90 10.63 -9.65
N LYS A 213 -1.39 11.54 -10.49
CA LYS A 213 -1.42 11.40 -11.94
C LYS A 213 -0.31 12.23 -12.57
N THR A 214 0.56 11.61 -13.35
CA THR A 214 1.60 12.29 -14.11
C THR A 214 0.98 12.92 -15.37
N ILE A 215 1.05 14.23 -15.46
CA ILE A 215 0.50 15.02 -16.59
C ILE A 215 1.56 15.24 -17.67
N SER A 216 2.81 15.31 -17.25
CA SER A 216 3.97 15.43 -18.15
C SER A 216 5.09 14.60 -17.57
N GLY A 217 5.57 13.64 -18.34
CA GLY A 217 6.66 12.76 -17.96
C GLY A 217 8.01 13.46 -17.89
N GLY A 218 9.02 12.73 -17.42
CA GLY A 218 10.39 13.22 -17.30
C GLY A 218 11.22 12.48 -16.26
N GLN A 219 12.31 13.11 -15.85
CA GLN A 219 13.28 12.56 -14.88
C GLN A 219 13.34 13.44 -13.63
N VAL A 220 13.39 12.82 -12.46
CA VAL A 220 13.57 13.52 -11.18
C VAL A 220 15.05 13.51 -10.82
N GLY A 221 15.60 14.67 -10.42
CA GLY A 221 16.98 14.79 -9.93
C GLY A 221 18.07 14.74 -10.99
N VAL A 222 17.74 14.65 -12.27
CA VAL A 222 18.70 14.60 -13.38
C VAL A 222 18.87 15.99 -14.01
N THR A 223 20.10 16.49 -14.00
CA THR A 223 20.42 17.80 -14.60
C THR A 223 20.15 17.76 -16.12
N GLY A 224 19.43 18.79 -16.62
CA GLY A 224 19.08 18.92 -18.03
C GLY A 224 17.86 18.12 -18.48
N ALA A 225 17.33 17.24 -17.62
CA ALA A 225 16.12 16.49 -17.95
C ALA A 225 14.84 17.29 -17.72
N THR A 226 13.78 16.93 -18.46
CA THR A 226 12.43 17.48 -18.22
C THR A 226 11.93 17.04 -16.85
N THR A 227 11.55 18.00 -16.02
CA THR A 227 10.97 17.72 -14.70
C THR A 227 9.52 17.26 -14.83
N PRO A 228 9.12 16.13 -14.23
CA PRO A 228 7.75 15.66 -14.28
C PRO A 228 6.76 16.64 -13.63
N ARG A 229 5.54 16.70 -14.17
CA ARG A 229 4.43 17.48 -13.62
C ARG A 229 3.29 16.54 -13.25
N VAL A 230 2.74 16.71 -12.06
CA VAL A 230 1.72 15.81 -11.48
C VAL A 230 0.47 16.56 -11.03
N GLN A 231 -0.62 15.85 -10.90
CA GLN A 231 -1.82 16.29 -10.21
C GLN A 231 -2.15 15.31 -9.07
N LEU A 232 -2.58 15.86 -7.95
CA LEU A 232 -3.02 15.11 -6.78
C LEU A 232 -4.54 15.07 -6.74
N SER A 233 -5.09 13.88 -6.52
CA SER A 233 -6.46 13.67 -6.06
C SER A 233 -6.43 12.97 -4.71
N LEU A 234 -7.32 13.35 -3.82
CA LEU A 234 -7.52 12.75 -2.50
C LEU A 234 -8.86 11.98 -2.40
N ASP A 235 -9.62 11.93 -3.50
CA ASP A 235 -10.97 11.37 -3.60
C ASP A 235 -11.11 10.38 -4.77
N ASP A 236 -10.10 9.57 -5.01
CA ASP A 236 -10.05 8.53 -6.05
C ASP A 236 -10.23 9.08 -7.49
N GLY A 237 -9.65 10.24 -7.75
CA GLY A 237 -9.65 10.85 -9.09
C GLY A 237 -10.91 11.63 -9.45
N ARG A 238 -11.80 11.90 -8.50
CA ARG A 238 -13.02 12.68 -8.74
C ARG A 238 -12.75 14.15 -8.86
N THR A 239 -11.84 14.65 -8.03
CA THR A 239 -11.30 16.01 -8.13
C THR A 239 -9.78 15.98 -8.17
N TYR A 240 -9.17 16.90 -8.90
CA TYR A 240 -7.72 17.01 -8.99
C TYR A 240 -7.25 18.40 -8.62
N SER A 241 -6.08 18.47 -7.99
CA SER A 241 -5.37 19.72 -7.75
C SER A 241 -4.96 20.39 -9.08
N ARG A 242 -4.54 21.67 -9.02
CA ARG A 242 -3.75 22.25 -10.08
C ARG A 242 -2.50 21.40 -10.36
N THR A 243 -1.95 21.54 -11.55
CA THR A 243 -0.70 20.85 -11.90
C THR A 243 0.46 21.36 -11.06
N ILE A 244 1.19 20.42 -10.45
CA ILE A 244 2.33 20.65 -9.56
C ILE A 244 3.58 20.18 -10.30
N THR A 245 4.62 21.02 -10.38
CA THR A 245 5.94 20.60 -10.85
C THR A 245 6.68 19.91 -9.72
N LEU A 246 7.19 18.70 -9.93
CA LEU A 246 7.93 17.96 -8.90
C LEU A 246 9.22 18.70 -8.52
N PRO A 247 9.56 18.83 -7.24
CA PRO A 247 10.86 19.32 -6.82
C PRO A 247 11.99 18.42 -7.34
N SER A 248 13.18 18.98 -7.56
CA SER A 248 14.37 18.22 -7.98
C SER A 248 14.80 17.17 -6.96
N SER A 249 14.43 17.35 -5.69
CA SER A 249 14.64 16.37 -4.63
C SER A 249 13.75 15.12 -4.75
N GLY A 250 12.73 15.14 -5.62
CA GLY A 250 11.73 14.08 -5.69
C GLY A 250 10.77 14.02 -4.49
N LEU A 251 10.81 15.00 -3.59
CA LEU A 251 9.98 15.04 -2.39
C LEU A 251 8.81 15.99 -2.59
N LEU A 252 7.59 15.49 -2.51
CA LEU A 252 6.36 16.28 -2.64
C LEU A 252 5.52 16.16 -1.37
N GLU A 253 5.34 17.26 -0.65
CA GLU A 253 4.37 17.35 0.43
C GLU A 253 2.96 17.34 -0.14
N LEU A 254 2.14 16.38 0.30
CA LEU A 254 0.75 16.28 -0.13
C LEU A 254 -0.12 17.21 0.69
N GLN A 255 -0.83 18.11 0.01
CA GLN A 255 -1.67 19.13 0.63
C GLN A 255 -3.08 19.09 0.05
N THR A 256 -4.08 19.42 0.89
CA THR A 256 -5.46 19.63 0.42
C THR A 256 -5.59 21.06 -0.13
N TYR A 257 -6.39 21.20 -1.17
CA TYR A 257 -6.73 22.49 -1.77
C TYR A 257 -8.25 22.67 -1.68
N ALA A 258 -8.72 23.26 -0.59
CA ALA A 258 -10.11 23.71 -0.53
C ALA A 258 -10.27 25.01 -1.33
N GLY A 259 -11.32 25.13 -2.13
CA GLY A 259 -11.56 26.23 -3.05
C GLY A 259 -11.36 27.61 -2.43
N GLY A 260 -10.23 28.23 -2.71
CA GLY A 260 -9.87 29.57 -2.23
C GLY A 260 -9.28 29.65 -0.82
N GLN A 261 -9.07 28.53 -0.13
CA GLN A 261 -8.48 28.45 1.20
C GLN A 261 -6.97 28.11 1.14
N VAL A 262 -6.27 28.37 2.25
CA VAL A 262 -4.86 28.00 2.39
C VAL A 262 -4.75 26.47 2.36
N ALA A 263 -3.82 25.97 1.54
CA ALA A 263 -3.54 24.54 1.46
C ALA A 263 -3.16 23.98 2.84
N GLN A 264 -3.78 22.85 3.20
CA GLN A 264 -3.55 22.18 4.48
C GLN A 264 -2.72 20.91 4.26
N PRO A 265 -1.76 20.59 5.15
CA PRO A 265 -0.98 19.37 5.04
C PRO A 265 -1.88 18.14 5.26
N THR A 266 -1.66 17.09 4.46
CA THR A 266 -2.32 15.78 4.67
C THR A 266 -1.59 14.92 5.70
N GLY A 267 -0.43 15.36 6.19
CA GLY A 267 0.48 14.57 7.02
C GLY A 267 1.38 13.63 6.22
N LEU A 268 1.29 13.66 4.89
CA LEU A 268 1.97 12.75 3.99
C LEU A 268 2.99 13.45 3.09
N LEU A 269 4.10 12.76 2.89
CA LEU A 269 5.15 13.08 1.93
C LEU A 269 5.19 11.99 0.86
N ALA A 270 5.08 12.37 -0.39
CA ALA A 270 5.35 11.47 -1.50
C ALA A 270 6.82 11.59 -1.91
N THR A 271 7.52 10.46 -1.91
CA THR A 271 8.88 10.35 -2.42
C THR A 271 8.83 9.72 -3.79
N TYR A 272 9.27 10.47 -4.78
CA TYR A 272 9.42 10.02 -6.15
C TYR A 272 10.85 9.53 -6.34
N ASP A 273 11.04 8.22 -6.36
CA ASP A 273 12.34 7.60 -6.53
C ASP A 273 12.57 7.24 -7.99
N ALA A 274 13.70 7.67 -8.48
CA ALA A 274 14.17 7.47 -9.84
C ALA A 274 15.55 6.79 -9.88
N THR A 275 16.02 6.26 -8.77
CA THR A 275 17.35 5.62 -8.72
C THR A 275 17.36 4.34 -9.55
N GLY A 276 18.41 4.13 -10.30
CA GLY A 276 18.59 2.95 -11.16
C GLY A 276 17.94 3.05 -12.55
N LEU A 277 17.44 4.21 -12.96
CA LEU A 277 16.79 4.44 -14.24
C LEU A 277 17.78 4.69 -15.36
N SER A 278 18.49 3.66 -15.74
CA SER A 278 19.44 3.72 -16.84
C SER A 278 19.42 2.40 -17.61
N HIS A 279 19.64 2.48 -18.90
CA HIS A 279 19.86 1.32 -19.73
C HIS A 279 21.37 1.06 -19.81
N THR A 280 21.80 -0.11 -19.31
CA THR A 280 23.21 -0.45 -19.25
C THR A 280 23.55 -1.51 -20.31
N LEU A 281 24.51 -1.20 -21.17
CA LEU A 281 25.20 -2.16 -22.00
C LEU A 281 26.45 -2.61 -21.28
N TYR A 282 26.67 -3.91 -21.17
CA TYR A 282 27.78 -4.45 -20.36
C TYR A 282 29.09 -4.62 -21.14
N GLY A 283 29.18 -4.02 -22.32
CA GLY A 283 30.35 -4.10 -23.19
C GLY A 283 30.33 -5.28 -24.15
N ALA A 284 31.43 -5.48 -24.83
CA ALA A 284 31.60 -6.58 -25.77
C ALA A 284 33.00 -7.24 -25.60
N LEU A 285 33.07 -8.52 -25.96
CA LEU A 285 34.28 -9.32 -25.97
C LEU A 285 34.46 -9.93 -27.35
N ARG A 286 35.64 -9.72 -27.97
CA ARG A 286 36.03 -10.43 -29.18
C ARG A 286 36.84 -11.68 -28.79
N VAL A 287 36.31 -12.84 -29.14
CA VAL A 287 37.01 -14.12 -28.96
C VAL A 287 37.60 -14.50 -30.31
N ALA A 288 38.92 -14.61 -30.33
CA ALA A 288 39.66 -14.96 -31.56
C ALA A 288 39.34 -16.39 -32.01
N GLY A 289 39.21 -16.59 -33.33
CA GLY A 289 39.01 -17.89 -33.92
C GLY A 289 40.33 -18.64 -34.15
N ALA A 290 40.23 -19.91 -34.57
CA ALA A 290 41.34 -20.76 -34.98
C ALA A 290 41.83 -20.45 -36.42
N THR A 291 40.98 -19.88 -37.24
CA THR A 291 41.25 -19.51 -38.63
C THR A 291 40.74 -18.10 -38.92
N VAL A 292 41.18 -17.51 -40.03
CA VAL A 292 40.70 -16.22 -40.52
C VAL A 292 39.17 -16.22 -40.61
N ASN A 293 38.52 -15.15 -40.18
CA ASN A 293 37.04 -15.02 -40.06
C ASN A 293 36.40 -16.02 -39.08
N GLY A 294 37.13 -16.54 -38.11
CA GLY A 294 36.65 -17.40 -37.04
C GLY A 294 36.34 -16.66 -35.76
N ASP A 295 36.53 -15.35 -35.70
CA ASP A 295 36.28 -14.54 -34.53
C ASP A 295 34.79 -14.32 -34.27
N ILE A 296 34.42 -14.26 -33.00
CA ILE A 296 33.04 -13.91 -32.56
C ILE A 296 33.11 -12.74 -31.59
N MET A 297 32.29 -11.74 -31.84
CA MET A 297 32.02 -10.67 -30.91
C MET A 297 30.81 -11.06 -30.04
N TYR A 298 30.98 -11.11 -28.73
CA TYR A 298 29.91 -11.30 -27.78
C TYR A 298 29.53 -9.96 -27.13
N ASN A 299 28.30 -9.51 -27.32
CA ASN A 299 27.74 -8.35 -26.63
C ASN A 299 27.07 -8.84 -25.37
N PHE A 300 27.48 -8.38 -24.20
CA PHE A 300 26.94 -8.83 -22.93
C PHE A 300 25.64 -8.13 -22.56
N LYS A 301 24.73 -8.89 -21.99
CA LYS A 301 23.42 -8.42 -21.46
C LYS A 301 23.41 -8.37 -19.93
N ALA A 302 24.44 -8.90 -19.29
CA ALA A 302 24.60 -8.91 -17.83
C ALA A 302 26.05 -8.64 -17.45
N ALA A 303 26.26 -8.21 -16.21
CA ALA A 303 27.60 -8.03 -15.66
C ALA A 303 28.26 -9.38 -15.38
N SER A 304 29.60 -9.39 -15.43
CA SER A 304 30.42 -10.53 -15.02
C SER A 304 30.15 -11.83 -15.81
N VAL A 305 29.68 -11.74 -17.05
CA VAL A 305 29.51 -12.91 -17.91
C VAL A 305 30.87 -13.36 -18.40
N THR A 306 31.19 -14.67 -18.27
CA THR A 306 32.36 -15.29 -18.88
C THR A 306 31.93 -16.14 -20.07
N VAL A 307 32.79 -16.25 -21.09
CA VAL A 307 32.58 -17.11 -22.26
C VAL A 307 33.73 -18.05 -22.41
N THR A 308 33.44 -19.35 -22.44
CA THR A 308 34.45 -20.39 -22.66
C THR A 308 34.09 -21.17 -23.94
N HIS A 309 34.98 -21.18 -24.92
CA HIS A 309 34.89 -22.06 -26.06
C HIS A 309 35.64 -23.36 -25.79
N VAL A 310 34.95 -24.47 -26.00
CA VAL A 310 35.53 -25.80 -25.88
C VAL A 310 35.43 -26.49 -27.25
N VAL A 311 36.55 -27.00 -27.73
CA VAL A 311 36.59 -27.94 -28.87
C VAL A 311 36.69 -29.34 -28.28
N PRO A 312 35.65 -30.18 -28.33
CA PRO A 312 35.68 -31.49 -27.74
C PRO A 312 36.73 -32.39 -28.44
N VAL A 313 37.32 -33.25 -27.68
CA VAL A 313 38.32 -34.22 -28.21
C VAL A 313 37.65 -35.49 -28.76
N THR A 314 36.36 -35.65 -28.57
CA THR A 314 35.56 -36.79 -29.04
C THR A 314 34.94 -36.51 -30.41
N ASN A 315 34.83 -37.53 -31.25
CA ASN A 315 34.24 -37.41 -32.60
C ASN A 315 32.73 -37.22 -32.57
N GLY A 316 32.26 -36.55 -33.64
CA GLY A 316 30.82 -36.51 -33.92
C GLY A 316 30.01 -35.78 -32.87
N GLN A 317 30.61 -34.86 -32.09
CA GLN A 317 29.90 -34.04 -31.15
C GLN A 317 29.11 -32.93 -31.86
N SER A 318 27.88 -32.71 -31.44
CA SER A 318 27.09 -31.60 -31.92
C SER A 318 27.45 -30.31 -31.19
N LEU A 319 27.22 -29.18 -31.85
CA LEU A 319 27.34 -27.86 -31.25
C LEU A 319 26.34 -27.73 -30.07
N SER A 320 26.79 -27.34 -28.92
CA SER A 320 25.98 -27.19 -27.72
C SER A 320 26.43 -26.02 -26.87
N ALA A 321 25.55 -25.54 -25.99
CA ALA A 321 25.89 -24.54 -24.97
C ALA A 321 25.38 -24.99 -23.61
N SER A 322 26.07 -24.56 -22.56
CA SER A 322 25.64 -24.71 -21.16
C SER A 322 25.91 -23.43 -20.39
N VAL A 323 25.08 -23.14 -19.40
CA VAL A 323 25.20 -21.95 -18.55
C VAL A 323 25.16 -22.37 -17.10
N SER A 324 26.11 -21.88 -16.33
CA SER A 324 26.18 -22.03 -14.87
C SER A 324 26.37 -20.65 -14.23
N GLY A 325 25.31 -20.08 -13.65
CA GLY A 325 25.31 -18.70 -13.21
C GLY A 325 25.52 -17.73 -14.39
N THR A 326 26.64 -17.01 -14.42
CA THR A 326 27.03 -16.11 -15.52
C THR A 326 28.09 -16.71 -16.46
N ASP A 327 28.49 -17.95 -16.23
CA ASP A 327 29.49 -18.63 -17.05
C ASP A 327 28.82 -19.38 -18.22
N VAL A 328 29.13 -18.94 -19.43
CA VAL A 328 28.63 -19.55 -20.67
C VAL A 328 29.71 -20.41 -21.28
N THR A 329 29.47 -21.71 -21.41
CA THR A 329 30.37 -22.64 -22.08
C THR A 329 29.76 -23.06 -23.42
N ILE A 330 30.49 -22.87 -24.51
CA ILE A 330 30.12 -23.25 -25.88
C ILE A 330 31.00 -24.38 -26.32
N SER A 331 30.42 -25.55 -26.51
CA SER A 331 31.11 -26.72 -26.98
C SER A 331 30.92 -26.87 -28.51
N GLY A 332 31.97 -26.70 -29.25
CA GLY A 332 31.97 -26.77 -30.70
C GLY A 332 31.62 -28.19 -31.24
N ALA A 333 31.09 -28.25 -32.42
CA ALA A 333 30.91 -29.52 -33.11
C ALA A 333 32.27 -30.09 -33.57
N THR A 334 32.35 -31.43 -33.67
CA THR A 334 33.57 -32.11 -34.13
C THR A 334 33.23 -33.10 -35.25
N ASN A 335 34.14 -33.30 -36.19
CA ASN A 335 33.99 -34.28 -37.25
C ASN A 335 34.15 -35.71 -36.72
N SER A 336 33.88 -36.70 -37.59
CA SER A 336 34.07 -38.13 -37.29
C SER A 336 35.49 -38.65 -37.51
N ALA A 337 36.46 -37.78 -37.78
CA ALA A 337 37.80 -38.16 -38.23
C ALA A 337 38.84 -38.44 -37.11
N GLY A 338 38.47 -38.25 -35.82
CA GLY A 338 39.36 -38.61 -34.72
C GLY A 338 39.62 -40.11 -34.65
N VAL A 339 40.84 -40.48 -34.28
CA VAL A 339 41.29 -41.89 -34.19
C VAL A 339 41.37 -42.27 -32.72
N ARG A 340 40.98 -43.52 -32.41
CA ARG A 340 41.17 -44.07 -31.05
C ARG A 340 42.62 -44.50 -30.86
N ALA A 341 43.19 -44.28 -29.69
CA ALA A 341 44.44 -44.87 -29.30
C ALA A 341 44.32 -46.38 -29.17
N PHE A 342 45.20 -47.14 -29.72
CA PHE A 342 45.21 -48.60 -29.68
C PHE A 342 46.62 -49.14 -29.37
N LYS A 343 46.67 -50.38 -28.90
CA LYS A 343 47.91 -51.16 -28.74
C LYS A 343 47.62 -52.61 -29.05
N GLN A 344 48.43 -53.14 -29.94
CA GLN A 344 48.53 -54.58 -30.15
C GLN A 344 49.52 -55.15 -29.17
N LEU A 345 49.11 -56.09 -28.38
CA LEU A 345 50.00 -56.91 -27.57
C LEU A 345 50.40 -58.14 -28.36
N SER A 346 51.51 -58.01 -29.03
CA SER A 346 52.06 -59.08 -29.87
C SER A 346 52.93 -60.03 -29.08
N ALA A 347 52.68 -60.27 -27.82
CA ALA A 347 53.33 -61.30 -27.06
C ALA A 347 53.11 -62.66 -27.71
N LEU A 348 54.00 -63.63 -27.54
CA LEU A 348 54.04 -64.87 -28.30
C LEU A 348 52.73 -65.56 -28.49
N ARG A 349 51.76 -65.37 -27.66
CA ARG A 349 50.40 -65.98 -27.67
C ARG A 349 49.22 -65.09 -27.57
N LEU A 350 49.35 -63.86 -27.02
CA LEU A 350 48.25 -62.96 -26.76
C LEU A 350 47.69 -62.32 -28.04
N ASN A 351 48.50 -61.74 -28.84
CA ASN A 351 48.20 -61.11 -30.15
C ASN A 351 46.83 -60.37 -30.22
N THR A 352 46.42 -59.81 -29.13
CA THR A 352 45.14 -59.10 -29.02
C THR A 352 45.39 -57.58 -29.20
N VAL A 353 44.51 -56.91 -29.93
CA VAL A 353 44.53 -55.46 -30.08
C VAL A 353 43.53 -54.84 -29.11
N PHE A 354 44.00 -54.08 -28.17
CA PHE A 354 43.22 -53.27 -27.25
C PHE A 354 43.13 -51.83 -27.75
N GLU A 355 41.96 -51.24 -27.62
CA GLU A 355 41.75 -49.81 -27.96
C GLU A 355 40.99 -49.08 -26.86
N LEU A 356 41.15 -47.78 -26.72
CA LEU A 356 40.30 -46.93 -25.93
C LEU A 356 38.96 -46.75 -26.63
N ALA A 357 37.85 -46.90 -25.95
CA ALA A 357 36.51 -46.78 -26.52
C ALA A 357 36.26 -45.37 -27.08
N THR A 358 36.86 -44.33 -26.47
CA THR A 358 36.77 -42.95 -26.92
C THR A 358 37.92 -42.62 -27.86
N GLN A 359 37.65 -41.75 -28.84
CA GLN A 359 38.69 -41.23 -29.74
C GLN A 359 39.47 -40.07 -29.09
N GLY A 360 40.67 -39.80 -29.54
CA GLY A 360 41.46 -38.67 -29.06
C GLY A 360 42.79 -39.06 -28.43
N THR A 361 43.63 -38.05 -28.18
CA THR A 361 44.97 -38.24 -27.67
C THR A 361 45.01 -38.68 -26.18
N ALA A 362 43.93 -38.57 -25.45
CA ALA A 362 43.85 -38.97 -24.03
C ALA A 362 44.17 -40.45 -23.84
N GLY A 363 43.85 -41.29 -24.84
CA GLY A 363 44.18 -42.72 -24.85
C GLY A 363 45.65 -43.03 -24.94
N ASN A 364 46.46 -42.13 -25.49
CA ASN A 364 47.90 -42.30 -25.58
C ASN A 364 48.62 -42.35 -24.22
N ALA A 365 47.96 -41.89 -23.15
CA ALA A 365 48.45 -41.98 -21.78
C ALA A 365 48.04 -43.28 -21.06
N VAL A 366 47.22 -44.13 -21.68
CA VAL A 366 46.80 -45.41 -21.11
C VAL A 366 47.89 -46.45 -21.31
N THR A 367 48.31 -47.06 -20.24
CA THR A 367 49.34 -48.11 -20.23
C THR A 367 48.67 -49.50 -20.02
N ILE A 368 49.19 -50.51 -20.74
CA ILE A 368 48.77 -51.90 -20.52
C ILE A 368 50.03 -52.73 -20.22
N ARG A 369 49.94 -53.61 -19.22
CA ARG A 369 50.98 -54.58 -18.88
C ARG A 369 50.34 -55.93 -18.54
N THR A 370 51.13 -57.00 -18.68
CA THR A 370 50.79 -58.33 -18.22
C THR A 370 51.74 -58.79 -17.12
N VAL A 371 51.22 -59.52 -16.11
CA VAL A 371 51.98 -60.09 -15.01
C VAL A 371 51.50 -61.50 -14.66
N VAL A 372 52.37 -62.34 -14.19
CA VAL A 372 52.00 -63.65 -13.66
C VAL A 372 51.43 -63.51 -12.26
N GLY A 373 50.34 -64.26 -11.94
CA GLY A 373 49.67 -64.23 -10.64
C GLY A 373 48.86 -65.52 -10.38
N GLY A 374 48.16 -65.52 -9.26
CA GLY A 374 47.39 -66.70 -8.82
C GLY A 374 46.01 -66.92 -9.41
N SER A 375 45.49 -65.91 -10.15
CA SER A 375 44.18 -65.98 -10.86
C SER A 375 44.19 -65.02 -12.01
N ALA A 376 43.39 -65.33 -13.05
CA ALA A 376 43.16 -64.41 -14.18
C ALA A 376 42.30 -63.21 -13.74
N SER A 377 42.79 -62.00 -13.87
CA SER A 377 42.09 -60.77 -13.52
C SER A 377 42.64 -59.59 -14.36
N VAL A 378 41.78 -58.56 -14.47
CA VAL A 378 42.18 -57.25 -15.00
C VAL A 378 41.89 -56.18 -13.95
N THR A 379 42.88 -55.40 -13.62
CA THR A 379 42.74 -54.28 -12.71
C THR A 379 43.15 -52.99 -13.42
N ALA A 380 42.42 -51.87 -13.11
CA ALA A 380 42.75 -50.57 -13.63
C ALA A 380 42.93 -49.58 -12.45
N ILE A 381 44.00 -48.82 -12.45
CA ILE A 381 44.26 -47.76 -11.49
C ILE A 381 44.68 -46.53 -12.30
N GLY A 382 43.81 -45.50 -12.29
CA GLY A 382 44.01 -44.31 -13.13
C GLY A 382 43.99 -44.74 -14.62
N ASN A 383 45.08 -44.52 -15.36
CA ASN A 383 45.27 -44.93 -16.77
C ASN A 383 46.14 -46.20 -16.92
N ALA A 384 46.43 -46.89 -15.85
CA ALA A 384 47.26 -48.09 -15.89
C ALA A 384 46.37 -49.35 -15.79
N VAL A 385 46.40 -50.21 -16.83
CA VAL A 385 45.70 -51.46 -16.88
C VAL A 385 46.73 -52.58 -16.65
N THR A 386 46.47 -53.42 -15.65
CA THR A 386 47.28 -54.62 -15.38
C THR A 386 46.47 -55.86 -15.65
N ILE A 387 46.90 -56.69 -16.53
CA ILE A 387 46.34 -58.00 -16.85
C ILE A 387 47.15 -59.04 -16.06
N THR A 388 46.51 -59.74 -15.12
CA THR A 388 47.13 -60.83 -14.38
C THR A 388 46.69 -62.16 -14.96
N TYR A 389 47.61 -63.07 -15.19
CA TYR A 389 47.32 -64.38 -15.72
C TYR A 389 48.03 -65.51 -14.92
N VAL A 390 47.42 -66.71 -14.94
CA VAL A 390 48.05 -67.90 -14.32
C VAL A 390 48.90 -68.60 -15.39
N ASP A 391 50.13 -68.78 -15.06
CA ASP A 391 51.10 -69.40 -15.93
C ASP A 391 50.67 -70.79 -16.42
N GLY A 392 50.73 -71.05 -17.73
CA GLY A 392 50.32 -72.29 -18.33
C GLY A 392 48.87 -72.72 -18.24
N VAL A 393 47.99 -71.83 -17.68
CA VAL A 393 46.59 -72.14 -17.45
C VAL A 393 45.65 -71.14 -18.13
N THR A 394 45.92 -69.87 -18.00
CA THR A 394 44.99 -68.78 -18.52
C THR A 394 45.07 -68.70 -20.04
N THR A 395 43.93 -68.86 -20.74
CA THR A 395 43.87 -68.67 -22.20
C THR A 395 43.67 -67.22 -22.59
N VAL A 396 43.98 -66.87 -23.84
CA VAL A 396 43.70 -65.55 -24.42
C VAL A 396 42.22 -65.16 -24.29
N ALA A 397 41.34 -66.15 -24.53
CA ALA A 397 39.90 -65.88 -24.40
C ALA A 397 39.48 -65.56 -22.96
N ASN A 398 40.16 -66.18 -21.96
CA ASN A 398 39.87 -65.82 -20.56
C ASN A 398 40.28 -64.38 -20.26
N VAL A 399 41.38 -63.89 -20.81
CA VAL A 399 41.80 -62.50 -20.61
C VAL A 399 40.83 -61.55 -21.33
N GLU A 400 40.47 -61.83 -22.56
CA GLU A 400 39.63 -60.96 -23.37
C GLU A 400 38.21 -60.85 -22.80
N ALA A 401 37.65 -61.87 -22.15
CA ALA A 401 36.41 -61.88 -21.46
C ALA A 401 36.34 -60.94 -20.26
N LEU A 402 37.47 -60.48 -19.76
CA LEU A 402 37.56 -59.50 -18.66
C LEU A 402 37.45 -58.03 -19.09
N PHE A 403 37.35 -57.79 -20.40
CA PHE A 403 37.13 -56.43 -20.96
C PHE A 403 35.69 -56.21 -21.35
N PRO A 404 35.14 -54.97 -21.31
CA PRO A 404 35.89 -53.72 -21.17
C PRO A 404 36.23 -53.38 -19.71
N VAL A 405 37.32 -52.62 -19.51
CA VAL A 405 37.77 -52.11 -18.22
C VAL A 405 37.82 -50.59 -18.25
N SER A 406 37.30 -49.94 -17.16
CA SER A 406 37.28 -48.51 -17.06
C SER A 406 38.64 -47.94 -16.58
N VAL A 407 39.14 -46.88 -17.22
CA VAL A 407 40.31 -46.08 -16.90
C VAL A 407 39.95 -44.61 -16.81
N THR A 408 40.79 -43.75 -16.31
CA THR A 408 40.56 -42.29 -16.23
C THR A 408 40.26 -41.71 -17.62
N ALA A 409 40.95 -42.16 -18.66
CA ALA A 409 40.75 -41.72 -20.05
C ALA A 409 39.51 -42.29 -20.75
N GLY A 410 38.73 -43.19 -20.09
CA GLY A 410 37.54 -43.81 -20.67
C GLY A 410 37.44 -45.32 -20.41
N SER A 411 37.09 -46.11 -21.40
CA SER A 411 37.01 -47.56 -21.30
C SER A 411 37.92 -48.23 -22.33
N VAL A 412 38.79 -49.13 -21.87
CA VAL A 412 39.62 -49.98 -22.75
C VAL A 412 38.85 -51.24 -23.13
N ARG A 413 38.81 -51.57 -24.41
CA ARG A 413 38.09 -52.70 -24.93
C ARG A 413 38.97 -53.51 -25.94
N VAL A 414 38.56 -54.70 -26.24
CA VAL A 414 39.16 -55.51 -27.31
C VAL A 414 38.70 -54.98 -28.67
N LYS A 415 39.64 -54.59 -29.51
CA LYS A 415 39.40 -54.17 -30.88
C LYS A 415 39.43 -55.38 -31.84
N THR A 416 40.50 -56.21 -31.69
CA THR A 416 40.70 -57.40 -32.45
C THR A 416 41.12 -58.50 -31.48
N ALA A 417 40.38 -59.59 -31.44
CA ALA A 417 40.69 -60.72 -30.57
C ALA A 417 41.94 -61.43 -31.05
N GLY A 418 42.71 -61.95 -30.12
CA GLY A 418 43.84 -62.84 -30.38
C GLY A 418 43.38 -64.27 -30.64
N THR A 419 44.27 -65.25 -30.69
CA THR A 419 43.93 -66.67 -30.87
C THR A 419 43.42 -67.25 -29.58
N ALA A 420 42.10 -67.47 -29.49
CA ALA A 420 41.34 -67.78 -28.26
C ALA A 420 41.90 -68.92 -27.41
N GLY A 421 42.37 -70.04 -28.10
CA GLY A 421 42.91 -71.23 -27.45
C GLY A 421 44.35 -71.11 -26.98
N ASN A 422 45.07 -70.04 -27.21
CA ASN A 422 46.41 -69.87 -26.78
C ASN A 422 46.53 -69.68 -25.25
N VAL A 423 47.34 -70.45 -24.60
CA VAL A 423 47.59 -70.37 -23.13
C VAL A 423 48.81 -69.45 -22.92
N LEU A 424 48.63 -68.51 -22.04
CA LEU A 424 49.71 -67.58 -21.61
C LEU A 424 50.73 -68.32 -20.69
N ALA A 425 52.03 -68.08 -20.88
CA ALA A 425 53.06 -68.70 -20.10
C ALA A 425 54.25 -67.72 -19.87
N ASP A 426 54.88 -67.81 -18.66
CA ASP A 426 56.09 -67.07 -18.32
C ASP A 426 57.27 -67.77 -18.90
N PRO A 427 58.36 -67.06 -19.38
CA PRO A 427 58.43 -65.62 -19.30
C PRO A 427 57.93 -64.86 -20.57
N GLY A 428 57.43 -65.56 -21.56
CA GLY A 428 57.19 -65.01 -22.91
C GLY A 428 56.02 -64.04 -23.04
N ASP A 429 55.02 -64.19 -22.19
CA ASP A 429 53.78 -63.39 -22.26
C ASP A 429 53.71 -62.30 -21.18
N THR A 430 54.76 -62.17 -20.33
CA THR A 430 54.88 -61.02 -19.39
C THR A 430 55.36 -59.80 -20.17
N ILE A 431 54.53 -58.76 -20.15
CA ILE A 431 54.79 -57.53 -20.89
C ILE A 431 54.95 -56.39 -19.96
N ALA A 432 56.04 -55.61 -20.10
CA ALA A 432 56.18 -54.35 -19.41
C ALA A 432 55.13 -53.33 -19.80
N ALA A 433 54.83 -52.37 -18.89
CA ALA A 433 53.85 -51.31 -19.15
C ALA A 433 54.15 -50.60 -20.48
N THR A 434 53.18 -50.63 -21.40
CA THR A 434 53.29 -50.02 -22.74
C THR A 434 52.03 -49.18 -23.00
N ASN A 435 52.21 -48.00 -23.60
CA ASN A 435 51.11 -47.08 -23.86
C ASN A 435 50.28 -47.53 -25.07
N LEU A 436 49.00 -47.26 -25.01
CA LEU A 436 48.21 -47.15 -26.25
C LEU A 436 48.78 -45.96 -27.07
N ALA A 437 48.68 -45.98 -28.37
CA ALA A 437 49.26 -44.97 -29.25
C ALA A 437 48.35 -44.71 -30.45
N GLY A 438 48.63 -43.67 -31.21
CA GLY A 438 47.94 -43.33 -32.43
C GLY A 438 46.57 -42.70 -32.31
N GLY A 439 46.17 -42.39 -31.06
CA GLY A 439 44.94 -41.61 -30.83
C GLY A 439 45.11 -40.15 -31.33
N THR A 440 44.17 -39.67 -32.08
CA THR A 440 44.10 -38.30 -32.56
C THR A 440 42.80 -37.65 -32.20
N ASN A 441 42.81 -36.40 -31.75
CA ASN A 441 41.61 -35.66 -31.44
C ASN A 441 40.79 -35.44 -32.74
N ALA A 442 39.50 -35.41 -32.62
CA ALA A 442 38.60 -34.91 -33.65
C ALA A 442 38.89 -33.44 -33.95
N ALA A 443 38.80 -33.06 -35.21
CA ALA A 443 38.91 -31.65 -35.59
C ALA A 443 37.59 -30.91 -35.34
N GLY A 444 37.68 -29.72 -34.79
CA GLY A 444 36.52 -28.82 -34.65
C GLY A 444 35.97 -28.43 -36.04
N THR A 445 34.67 -28.43 -36.19
CA THR A 445 33.97 -28.02 -37.42
C THR A 445 33.07 -26.79 -37.26
N SER A 446 32.89 -26.28 -36.04
CA SER A 446 32.07 -25.11 -35.78
C SER A 446 32.76 -23.85 -36.31
N THR A 447 32.04 -23.14 -37.19
CA THR A 447 32.44 -21.80 -37.67
C THR A 447 31.83 -20.72 -36.76
N ALA A 448 32.37 -19.50 -36.76
CA ALA A 448 31.84 -18.38 -36.04
C ALA A 448 30.36 -18.12 -36.38
N ALA A 449 30.00 -18.19 -37.66
CA ALA A 449 28.59 -18.04 -38.10
C ALA A 449 27.68 -19.14 -37.58
N SER A 450 28.16 -20.43 -37.57
CA SER A 450 27.33 -21.54 -37.04
C SER A 450 27.09 -21.40 -35.53
N VAL A 451 28.07 -20.96 -34.75
CA VAL A 451 27.94 -20.71 -33.31
C VAL A 451 26.98 -19.54 -33.06
N ALA A 452 27.15 -18.43 -33.76
CA ALA A 452 26.30 -17.29 -33.64
C ALA A 452 24.84 -17.64 -33.97
N ASN A 453 24.60 -18.33 -35.07
CA ASN A 453 23.26 -18.78 -35.48
C ASN A 453 22.66 -19.74 -34.44
N TYR A 454 23.42 -20.74 -33.98
CA TYR A 454 22.95 -21.68 -32.95
C TYR A 454 22.49 -20.95 -31.69
N LEU A 455 23.30 -20.04 -31.15
CA LEU A 455 22.94 -19.27 -29.95
C LEU A 455 21.69 -18.39 -30.17
N LEU A 456 21.49 -17.87 -31.38
CA LEU A 456 20.36 -16.97 -31.66
C LEU A 456 19.06 -17.72 -32.00
N THR A 457 19.13 -18.91 -32.61
CA THR A 457 17.95 -19.58 -33.20
C THR A 457 17.59 -20.92 -32.56
N SER A 458 18.52 -21.60 -31.89
CA SER A 458 18.27 -22.92 -31.32
C SER A 458 17.24 -22.88 -30.19
N SER A 459 16.42 -23.93 -30.09
CA SER A 459 15.48 -24.18 -29.00
C SER A 459 16.09 -24.93 -27.82
N ASP A 460 17.36 -25.26 -27.87
CA ASP A 460 18.05 -25.95 -26.78
C ASP A 460 18.10 -25.07 -25.52
N ALA A 461 17.87 -25.69 -24.36
CA ALA A 461 17.82 -24.97 -23.07
C ALA A 461 19.11 -24.18 -22.81
N GLY A 462 20.28 -24.74 -23.14
CA GLY A 462 21.58 -24.06 -22.99
C GLY A 462 21.72 -22.85 -23.89
N ALA A 463 21.28 -22.94 -25.16
CA ALA A 463 21.31 -21.82 -26.10
C ALA A 463 20.34 -20.72 -25.68
N ILE A 464 19.14 -21.07 -25.16
CA ILE A 464 18.18 -20.13 -24.62
C ILE A 464 18.75 -19.40 -23.42
N ALA A 465 19.37 -20.11 -22.48
CA ALA A 465 20.01 -19.54 -21.30
C ALA A 465 21.19 -18.61 -21.67
N ALA A 466 22.04 -19.02 -22.61
CA ALA A 466 23.14 -18.20 -23.11
C ALA A 466 22.65 -16.91 -23.79
N ARG A 467 21.58 -16.98 -24.55
CA ARG A 467 20.93 -15.84 -25.23
C ARG A 467 20.40 -14.79 -24.25
N ALA A 468 20.02 -15.20 -23.04
CA ALA A 468 19.63 -14.26 -21.98
C ALA A 468 20.83 -13.43 -21.47
N LEU A 469 22.04 -13.96 -21.55
CA LEU A 469 23.26 -13.34 -21.02
C LEU A 469 24.10 -12.60 -22.06
N LEU A 470 24.00 -13.00 -23.34
CA LEU A 470 24.84 -12.45 -24.40
C LEU A 470 24.14 -12.46 -25.76
N TYR A 471 24.67 -11.63 -26.67
CA TYR A 471 24.29 -11.58 -28.09
C TYR A 471 25.53 -11.76 -28.97
N PRO A 472 25.67 -12.89 -29.68
CA PRO A 472 26.85 -13.17 -30.50
C PRO A 472 26.74 -12.53 -31.90
N VAL A 473 27.86 -12.07 -32.41
CA VAL A 473 27.99 -11.56 -33.79
C VAL A 473 29.26 -12.17 -34.40
N ALA A 474 29.14 -12.92 -35.48
CA ALA A 474 30.29 -13.40 -36.22
C ALA A 474 31.04 -12.23 -36.89
N VAL A 475 32.36 -12.22 -36.82
CA VAL A 475 33.20 -11.17 -37.40
C VAL A 475 33.62 -11.56 -38.85
N GLY A 476 33.59 -10.59 -39.73
CA GLY A 476 33.88 -10.81 -41.17
C GLY A 476 32.86 -11.71 -41.83
N THR A 477 33.27 -12.71 -42.62
CA THR A 477 32.37 -13.68 -43.23
C THR A 477 31.82 -14.71 -42.25
N GLY A 478 32.41 -14.88 -41.09
CA GLY A 478 32.07 -15.88 -40.10
C GLY A 478 32.31 -17.33 -40.50
N LEU A 479 32.99 -17.59 -41.60
CA LEU A 479 33.26 -18.94 -42.12
C LEU A 479 34.50 -19.61 -41.52
N GLY A 480 35.26 -18.85 -40.75
CA GLY A 480 36.43 -19.38 -40.02
C GLY A 480 36.02 -20.21 -38.80
N LEU A 481 36.88 -21.11 -38.40
CA LEU A 481 36.67 -22.03 -37.26
C LEU A 481 36.89 -21.29 -35.92
N ILE A 482 36.06 -21.64 -34.94
CA ILE A 482 36.31 -21.17 -33.55
C ILE A 482 37.55 -21.85 -32.93
N ALA A 483 38.21 -21.16 -32.00
CA ALA A 483 39.27 -21.73 -31.17
C ALA A 483 38.73 -22.12 -29.79
N ALA A 484 39.42 -23.03 -29.11
CA ALA A 484 39.26 -23.23 -27.69
C ALA A 484 39.78 -21.99 -26.96
N ALA A 485 38.98 -21.33 -26.18
CA ALA A 485 39.35 -20.12 -25.43
C ALA A 485 38.51 -20.02 -24.18
N ALA A 486 39.15 -19.68 -23.05
CA ALA A 486 38.47 -19.21 -21.84
C ALA A 486 38.70 -17.70 -21.74
N GLN A 487 37.65 -16.93 -21.78
CA GLN A 487 37.73 -15.47 -21.77
C GLN A 487 36.81 -14.90 -20.69
N ALA A 488 37.33 -13.98 -19.87
CA ALA A 488 36.55 -13.22 -18.93
C ALA A 488 35.74 -12.12 -19.65
N ALA A 489 34.67 -11.69 -19.08
CA ALA A 489 33.90 -10.52 -19.54
C ALA A 489 34.83 -9.31 -19.68
N ALA A 490 34.57 -8.43 -20.64
CA ALA A 490 35.25 -7.16 -20.81
C ALA A 490 34.87 -6.17 -19.70
N PRO A 491 35.68 -5.99 -18.63
CA PRO A 491 35.22 -5.27 -17.43
C PRO A 491 35.03 -3.74 -17.64
N ASN A 492 35.59 -3.18 -18.72
CA ASN A 492 35.68 -1.74 -18.95
C ASN A 492 34.97 -1.26 -20.25
N GLY A 493 34.12 -2.10 -20.83
CA GLY A 493 33.40 -1.79 -22.06
C GLY A 493 31.95 -1.39 -21.83
N GLY A 494 31.51 -1.32 -20.57
CA GLY A 494 30.13 -0.99 -20.23
C GLY A 494 29.79 0.47 -20.46
N LEU A 495 28.55 0.72 -20.90
CA LEU A 495 28.03 2.04 -21.22
C LEU A 495 26.60 2.12 -20.70
N THR A 496 26.35 3.11 -19.86
CA THR A 496 25.03 3.35 -19.26
C THR A 496 24.42 4.58 -19.90
N PHE A 497 23.21 4.43 -20.44
CA PHE A 497 22.43 5.53 -21.04
C PHE A 497 21.29 5.95 -20.14
N THR A 498 21.07 7.26 -20.06
CA THR A 498 19.92 7.87 -19.37
C THR A 498 19.16 8.72 -20.38
N GLY A 499 17.83 8.52 -20.50
CA GLY A 499 16.98 9.38 -21.31
C GLY A 499 16.74 10.72 -20.61
N LEU A 500 16.98 11.83 -21.27
CA LEU A 500 16.70 13.16 -20.74
C LEU A 500 15.31 13.67 -21.08
N VAL A 501 14.67 13.06 -22.10
CA VAL A 501 13.30 13.36 -22.53
C VAL A 501 12.46 12.07 -22.55
N GLU A 502 11.15 12.21 -22.40
CA GLU A 502 10.22 11.10 -22.54
C GLU A 502 10.25 10.51 -23.95
N GLY A 503 10.28 9.17 -24.04
CA GLY A 503 10.33 8.46 -25.33
C GLY A 503 11.71 8.43 -25.98
N ALA A 504 12.78 8.81 -25.28
CA ALA A 504 14.14 8.66 -25.79
C ALA A 504 14.47 7.19 -26.07
N GLN A 505 15.10 6.93 -27.20
CA GLN A 505 15.55 5.60 -27.61
C GLN A 505 17.00 5.66 -28.07
N VAL A 506 17.73 4.59 -27.85
CA VAL A 506 19.13 4.47 -28.32
C VAL A 506 19.31 3.17 -29.11
N ARG A 507 20.13 3.26 -30.13
CA ARG A 507 20.56 2.11 -30.93
C ARG A 507 22.04 2.22 -31.21
N LEU A 508 22.79 1.14 -30.95
CA LEU A 508 24.21 1.03 -31.30
C LEU A 508 24.36 0.03 -32.42
N VAL A 509 24.96 0.44 -33.52
CA VAL A 509 25.18 -0.43 -34.70
C VAL A 509 26.59 -0.30 -35.20
N ALA A 510 27.17 -1.42 -35.63
CA ALA A 510 28.39 -1.47 -36.43
C ALA A 510 27.98 -1.66 -37.89
N THR A 511 28.37 -0.75 -38.77
CA THR A 511 28.02 -0.84 -40.20
C THR A 511 29.22 -0.48 -41.07
N GLY A 512 29.46 -1.31 -42.08
CA GLY A 512 30.59 -1.14 -42.98
C GLY A 512 31.92 -1.54 -42.38
N THR A 513 32.94 -1.45 -43.18
CA THR A 513 34.35 -1.70 -42.74
C THR A 513 35.08 -0.36 -42.67
N LEU A 514 36.02 -0.24 -41.72
CA LEU A 514 36.83 0.99 -41.51
C LEU A 514 35.96 2.27 -41.34
N SER A 515 34.76 2.11 -40.77
CA SER A 515 33.85 3.22 -40.54
C SER A 515 34.27 4.04 -39.31
N VAL A 516 33.97 5.34 -39.34
CA VAL A 516 34.22 6.23 -38.19
C VAL A 516 32.99 6.34 -37.28
N LEU A 517 33.24 6.60 -35.98
CA LEU A 517 32.17 6.84 -34.99
C LEU A 517 31.35 8.10 -35.39
N ARG A 518 30.05 7.93 -35.59
CA ARG A 518 29.11 9.00 -35.92
C ARG A 518 27.76 8.84 -35.21
N LEU A 519 27.06 9.93 -35.06
CA LEU A 519 25.71 9.98 -34.51
C LEU A 519 24.71 10.34 -35.60
N ALA A 520 23.50 9.81 -35.47
CA ALA A 520 22.32 10.26 -36.21
C ALA A 520 21.11 10.24 -35.28
N TYR A 521 20.15 11.13 -35.50
CA TYR A 521 18.92 11.19 -34.72
C TYR A 521 17.70 11.41 -35.60
N SER A 522 16.55 10.89 -35.14
CA SER A 522 15.24 11.10 -35.76
C SER A 522 14.18 11.16 -34.64
N GLY A 523 13.67 12.37 -34.37
CA GLY A 523 12.86 12.62 -33.18
C GLY A 523 13.68 12.35 -31.92
N SER A 524 13.15 11.52 -31.03
CA SER A 524 13.82 11.10 -29.79
C SER A 524 14.71 9.85 -29.94
N LEU A 525 14.81 9.30 -31.16
CA LEU A 525 15.65 8.15 -31.47
C LEU A 525 17.06 8.58 -31.83
N VAL A 526 18.06 8.13 -31.07
CA VAL A 526 19.47 8.34 -31.32
C VAL A 526 20.11 7.04 -31.84
N THR A 527 20.72 7.07 -33.02
CA THR A 527 21.49 5.97 -33.58
C THR A 527 22.99 6.29 -33.50
N ILE A 528 23.73 5.45 -32.80
CA ILE A 528 25.18 5.54 -32.64
C ILE A 528 25.79 4.51 -33.57
N TYR A 529 26.47 4.97 -34.61
CA TYR A 529 27.26 4.13 -35.49
C TYR A 529 28.66 4.05 -34.94
N THR A 530 29.04 2.85 -34.43
CA THR A 530 30.36 2.63 -33.86
C THR A 530 31.44 2.62 -34.95
N ALA A 531 32.66 3.03 -34.60
CA ALA A 531 33.79 2.82 -35.49
C ALA A 531 34.04 1.31 -35.67
N THR A 532 34.43 0.93 -36.90
CA THR A 532 34.66 -0.49 -37.22
C THR A 532 36.07 -0.70 -37.78
N ASP A 533 36.62 -1.90 -37.59
CA ASP A 533 37.87 -2.35 -38.20
C ASP A 533 37.69 -2.82 -39.67
N ALA A 534 38.72 -3.40 -40.23
CA ALA A 534 38.69 -3.95 -41.59
C ALA A 534 37.72 -5.11 -41.76
N ASP A 535 37.39 -5.83 -40.71
CA ASP A 535 36.46 -6.96 -40.68
C ASP A 535 35.04 -6.52 -40.36
N GLY A 536 34.79 -5.21 -40.16
CA GLY A 536 33.48 -4.61 -39.80
C GLY A 536 33.13 -4.81 -38.32
N ALA A 537 34.03 -5.28 -37.46
CA ALA A 537 33.76 -5.38 -36.01
C ALA A 537 33.85 -4.01 -35.33
N SER A 538 33.00 -3.77 -34.34
CA SER A 538 33.06 -2.54 -33.54
C SER A 538 34.35 -2.43 -32.73
N ILE A 539 34.99 -1.25 -32.84
CA ILE A 539 36.20 -0.89 -32.08
C ILE A 539 35.99 0.36 -31.20
N SER A 540 34.77 0.88 -31.11
CA SER A 540 34.44 2.03 -30.28
C SER A 540 34.52 1.71 -28.79
N THR A 541 35.13 2.61 -28.03
CA THR A 541 35.13 2.55 -26.57
C THR A 541 33.96 3.42 -25.99
N PRO A 542 33.46 3.13 -24.78
CA PRO A 542 32.52 3.99 -24.09
C PRO A 542 32.93 5.44 -24.01
N ASN A 543 34.20 5.71 -23.67
CA ASN A 543 34.68 7.09 -23.58
C ASN A 543 34.63 7.84 -24.90
N ALA A 544 34.92 7.17 -26.03
CA ALA A 544 34.80 7.77 -27.36
C ALA A 544 33.33 8.09 -27.71
N ILE A 545 32.38 7.20 -27.35
CA ILE A 545 30.94 7.41 -27.57
C ILE A 545 30.44 8.57 -26.71
N ILE A 546 30.80 8.61 -25.41
CA ILE A 546 30.42 9.71 -24.49
C ILE A 546 30.92 11.06 -25.02
N ALA A 547 32.22 11.13 -25.40
CA ALA A 547 32.78 12.35 -25.97
C ALA A 547 32.03 12.81 -27.24
N LYS A 548 31.61 11.86 -28.08
CA LYS A 548 30.85 12.16 -29.29
C LYS A 548 29.44 12.67 -28.99
N ILE A 549 28.75 12.08 -28.00
CA ILE A 549 27.44 12.54 -27.53
C ILE A 549 27.56 13.97 -26.97
N ALA A 550 28.53 14.22 -26.10
CA ALA A 550 28.72 15.53 -25.49
C ALA A 550 29.06 16.63 -26.48
N ALA A 551 29.70 16.28 -27.60
CA ALA A 551 30.04 17.23 -28.68
C ALA A 551 28.87 17.53 -29.62
N ASP A 552 27.78 16.76 -29.59
CA ASP A 552 26.61 16.96 -30.44
C ASP A 552 25.53 17.76 -29.68
N SER A 553 25.23 18.97 -30.13
CA SER A 553 24.32 19.89 -29.42
C SER A 553 22.88 19.45 -29.37
N VAL A 554 22.44 18.53 -30.23
CA VAL A 554 21.07 17.95 -30.20
C VAL A 554 21.03 16.67 -29.41
N VAL A 555 21.93 15.72 -29.70
CA VAL A 555 21.94 14.42 -29.03
C VAL A 555 22.17 14.56 -27.53
N SER A 556 23.01 15.50 -27.11
CA SER A 556 23.25 15.78 -25.68
C SER A 556 22.05 16.30 -24.91
N THR A 557 20.99 16.77 -25.61
CA THR A 557 19.71 17.13 -24.98
C THR A 557 18.71 15.97 -24.94
N LEU A 558 18.94 14.91 -25.69
CA LEU A 558 18.05 13.74 -25.75
C LEU A 558 18.49 12.63 -24.80
N ILE A 559 19.82 12.38 -24.73
CA ILE A 559 20.40 11.32 -23.92
C ILE A 559 21.68 11.75 -23.22
N ALA A 560 21.93 11.20 -22.05
CA ALA A 560 23.23 11.24 -21.41
C ALA A 560 23.84 9.83 -21.38
N ALA A 561 25.17 9.74 -21.33
CA ALA A 561 25.86 8.47 -21.25
C ALA A 561 27.01 8.54 -20.25
N THR A 562 27.23 7.43 -19.51
CA THR A 562 28.35 7.26 -18.58
C THR A 562 29.02 5.92 -18.83
N ALA A 563 30.34 5.84 -18.65
CA ALA A 563 31.08 4.59 -18.79
C ALA A 563 31.04 3.79 -17.49
N THR A 564 31.00 2.46 -17.60
CA THR A 564 31.25 1.54 -16.50
C THR A 564 32.72 1.19 -16.45
N GLY A 565 33.36 1.32 -15.29
CA GLY A 565 34.82 1.12 -15.13
C GLY A 565 35.63 2.23 -15.80
N THR A 566 36.74 1.89 -16.44
CA THR A 566 37.64 2.87 -17.10
C THR A 566 37.06 3.40 -18.43
N GLY A 567 36.05 2.74 -19.00
CA GLY A 567 35.49 3.11 -20.31
C GLY A 567 36.42 2.89 -21.51
N LEU A 568 37.53 2.09 -21.34
CA LEU A 568 38.50 1.82 -22.37
C LEU A 568 38.29 0.46 -23.08
N GLY A 569 37.40 -0.38 -22.57
CA GLY A 569 37.02 -1.63 -23.25
C GLY A 569 36.15 -1.39 -24.48
N LEU A 570 35.78 -2.47 -25.19
CA LEU A 570 34.89 -2.38 -26.35
C LEU A 570 33.45 -2.15 -25.92
N ALA A 571 32.79 -1.16 -26.50
CA ALA A 571 31.37 -0.97 -26.33
C ALA A 571 30.60 -2.05 -27.11
N GLY A 572 29.57 -2.61 -26.48
CA GLY A 572 28.65 -3.54 -27.13
C GLY A 572 27.83 -2.84 -28.22
N THR A 573 27.40 -3.60 -29.24
CA THR A 573 26.48 -3.13 -30.26
C THR A 573 25.18 -3.94 -30.21
N LEU A 574 24.05 -3.25 -30.01
CA LEU A 574 22.72 -3.83 -30.14
C LEU A 574 22.10 -3.31 -31.44
N GLY A 575 21.79 -4.20 -32.36
CA GLY A 575 21.17 -3.84 -33.65
C GLY A 575 19.71 -3.40 -33.55
N THR A 576 19.13 -3.44 -32.36
CA THR A 576 17.73 -3.09 -32.07
C THR A 576 17.63 -1.72 -31.40
N TYR A 577 16.47 -1.12 -31.41
CA TYR A 577 16.18 0.09 -30.66
C TYR A 577 15.82 -0.26 -29.22
N ASP A 578 16.49 0.37 -28.27
CA ASP A 578 16.21 0.23 -26.86
C ASP A 578 15.56 1.54 -26.35
N ALA A 579 14.34 1.41 -25.85
CA ALA A 579 13.69 2.51 -25.14
C ALA A 579 14.45 2.79 -23.85
N LEU A 580 14.85 4.03 -23.68
CA LEU A 580 15.50 4.45 -22.44
C LEU A 580 14.44 4.63 -21.35
N PRO A 581 14.64 4.05 -20.18
CA PRO A 581 13.69 4.21 -19.11
C PRO A 581 13.63 5.67 -18.68
N VAL A 582 12.42 6.16 -18.47
CA VAL A 582 12.17 7.47 -17.85
C VAL A 582 11.65 7.28 -16.45
N SER A 583 11.88 8.25 -15.56
CA SER A 583 11.38 8.18 -14.20
C SER A 583 9.87 8.04 -14.19
N PHE A 584 9.19 8.91 -14.91
CA PHE A 584 7.74 8.97 -14.96
C PHE A 584 7.28 9.30 -16.38
N SER A 585 6.29 8.56 -16.86
CA SER A 585 5.67 8.80 -18.17
C SER A 585 4.34 9.53 -18.00
N THR A 586 3.98 10.33 -19.00
CA THR A 586 2.66 10.95 -19.10
C THR A 586 1.56 9.88 -19.03
N GLY A 587 0.62 10.07 -18.13
CA GLY A 587 -0.46 9.11 -17.88
C GLY A 587 -0.19 8.08 -16.77
N ASP A 588 1.01 8.03 -16.17
CA ASP A 588 1.25 7.24 -14.95
C ASP A 588 0.30 7.67 -13.83
N VAL A 589 -0.32 6.70 -13.16
CA VAL A 589 -1.18 6.94 -12.01
C VAL A 589 -0.75 6.04 -10.86
N PHE A 590 -0.45 6.67 -9.73
CA PHE A 590 -0.09 5.97 -8.49
C PHE A 590 -1.26 6.09 -7.51
N ILE A 591 -1.70 4.96 -6.96
CA ILE A 591 -2.89 4.87 -6.12
C ILE A 591 -2.51 4.32 -4.75
N ALA A 592 -3.03 4.94 -3.69
CA ALA A 592 -2.92 4.44 -2.33
C ALA A 592 -4.13 4.86 -1.50
N ASP A 593 -4.52 3.99 -0.58
CA ASP A 593 -5.52 4.29 0.45
C ASP A 593 -4.82 4.60 1.77
N THR A 594 -5.43 5.46 2.57
CA THR A 594 -4.92 5.80 3.90
C THR A 594 -6.01 5.62 4.96
N THR A 595 -5.57 5.34 6.19
CA THR A 595 -6.42 5.37 7.38
C THR A 595 -5.89 6.40 8.36
N PRO A 596 -6.74 7.30 8.87
CA PRO A 596 -6.31 8.30 9.86
C PRO A 596 -6.03 7.65 11.20
N PRO A 597 -5.33 8.35 12.12
CA PRO A 597 -5.27 7.97 13.50
C PRO A 597 -6.68 7.86 14.11
N SER A 598 -6.92 6.80 14.87
CA SER A 598 -8.22 6.52 15.44
C SER A 598 -8.17 6.40 16.96
N TRP A 599 -9.31 6.65 17.59
CA TRP A 599 -9.50 6.46 19.02
C TRP A 599 -9.60 4.97 19.37
N ILE A 600 -9.33 4.64 20.62
CA ILE A 600 -9.65 3.35 21.24
C ILE A 600 -10.75 3.55 22.29
N THR A 601 -11.31 2.46 22.78
CA THR A 601 -12.40 2.50 23.80
C THR A 601 -12.03 3.32 25.06
N ALA A 602 -10.76 3.30 25.48
CA ALA A 602 -10.29 4.11 26.60
C ALA A 602 -10.38 5.62 26.33
N ASP A 603 -10.04 6.05 25.10
CA ASP A 603 -10.14 7.46 24.69
C ASP A 603 -11.59 7.95 24.72
N LEU A 604 -12.55 7.11 24.24
CA LEU A 604 -13.98 7.40 24.32
C LEU A 604 -14.45 7.50 25.77
N SER A 605 -14.00 6.61 26.64
CA SER A 605 -14.34 6.63 28.08
C SER A 605 -13.86 7.92 28.75
N GLU A 606 -12.69 8.45 28.37
CA GLU A 606 -12.17 9.73 28.85
C GLU A 606 -13.08 10.88 28.43
N VAL A 607 -13.52 10.91 27.15
CA VAL A 607 -14.48 11.91 26.63
C VAL A 607 -15.80 11.84 27.40
N TYR A 608 -16.35 10.64 27.61
CA TYR A 608 -17.60 10.45 28.31
C TYR A 608 -17.52 10.89 29.77
N ALA A 609 -16.43 10.56 30.46
CA ALA A 609 -16.18 11.02 31.82
C ALA A 609 -16.08 12.57 31.93
N SER A 610 -15.43 13.20 30.92
CA SER A 610 -15.37 14.67 30.84
C SER A 610 -16.74 15.29 30.58
N LEU A 611 -17.54 14.73 29.67
CA LEU A 611 -18.88 15.21 29.36
C LEU A 611 -19.83 15.08 30.56
N LEU A 612 -19.79 13.98 31.30
CA LEU A 612 -20.63 13.79 32.50
C LEU A 612 -20.34 14.84 33.61
N LYS A 613 -19.13 15.41 33.64
CA LYS A 613 -18.79 16.51 34.55
C LYS A 613 -19.32 17.86 34.06
N ASN A 614 -19.59 18.02 32.76
CA ASN A 614 -20.03 19.26 32.12
C ASN A 614 -21.55 19.23 31.85
N GLN A 615 -22.35 19.53 32.84
CA GLN A 615 -23.83 19.51 32.73
C GLN A 615 -24.35 20.45 31.64
N THR A 616 -23.74 21.61 31.44
CA THR A 616 -24.16 22.57 30.42
C THR A 616 -24.00 21.97 29.00
N ALA A 617 -22.90 21.26 28.74
CA ALA A 617 -22.69 20.63 27.47
C ALA A 617 -23.76 19.55 27.17
N LEU A 618 -24.20 18.81 28.20
CA LEU A 618 -25.21 17.75 28.05
C LEU A 618 -26.60 18.26 27.64
N THR A 619 -26.92 19.52 27.91
CA THR A 619 -28.20 20.11 27.53
C THR A 619 -28.24 20.65 26.11
N LEU A 620 -27.09 20.79 25.44
CA LEU A 620 -26.97 21.48 24.14
C LEU A 620 -27.22 20.61 22.90
N PHE A 621 -27.40 19.30 23.04
CA PHE A 621 -27.60 18.39 21.92
C PHE A 621 -28.77 17.43 22.12
N GLY A 622 -29.30 16.90 21.02
CA GLY A 622 -30.40 15.92 21.01
C GLY A 622 -29.91 14.48 20.94
N PHE A 623 -28.87 14.20 20.19
CA PHE A 623 -28.30 12.88 20.02
C PHE A 623 -26.79 12.94 19.78
N LEU A 624 -26.11 11.80 20.00
CA LEU A 624 -24.68 11.64 19.91
C LEU A 624 -24.28 10.90 18.64
N HIS A 625 -23.16 11.29 18.05
CA HIS A 625 -22.48 10.56 16.97
C HIS A 625 -21.02 10.31 17.33
N VAL A 626 -20.62 9.05 17.41
CA VAL A 626 -19.21 8.66 17.53
C VAL A 626 -18.68 8.41 16.10
N VAL A 627 -17.78 9.25 15.65
CA VAL A 627 -17.21 9.25 14.31
C VAL A 627 -15.99 8.34 14.28
N GLY A 628 -15.95 7.39 13.36
CA GLY A 628 -14.89 6.41 13.16
C GLY A 628 -15.34 4.99 13.47
N ASP A 629 -14.52 4.04 13.05
CA ASP A 629 -14.79 2.59 13.14
C ASP A 629 -15.02 2.17 14.60
N ALA A 630 -16.20 1.63 14.88
CA ALA A 630 -16.59 1.15 16.20
C ALA A 630 -16.67 -0.39 16.24
N ASP A 631 -16.41 -0.93 17.40
CA ASP A 631 -16.53 -2.35 17.76
C ASP A 631 -17.56 -2.56 18.91
N GLN A 632 -17.70 -3.80 19.35
CA GLN A 632 -18.57 -4.16 20.48
C GLN A 632 -18.23 -3.41 21.77
N ASN A 633 -16.95 -3.13 22.02
CA ASN A 633 -16.53 -2.42 23.24
C ASN A 633 -16.93 -0.94 23.15
N ALA A 634 -16.79 -0.32 21.98
CA ALA A 634 -17.26 1.03 21.75
C ALA A 634 -18.78 1.13 21.91
N LEU A 635 -19.55 0.14 21.40
CA LEU A 635 -20.99 0.05 21.65
C LEU A 635 -21.32 0.02 23.14
N SER A 636 -20.65 -0.86 23.90
CA SER A 636 -20.89 -1.05 25.34
C SER A 636 -20.62 0.21 26.15
N VAL A 637 -19.48 0.89 25.93
CA VAL A 637 -19.16 2.12 26.68
C VAL A 637 -20.05 3.28 26.27
N THR A 638 -20.48 3.32 25.00
CA THR A 638 -21.43 4.35 24.51
C THR A 638 -22.81 4.15 25.11
N GLU A 639 -23.31 2.93 25.19
CA GLU A 639 -24.57 2.61 25.86
C GLU A 639 -24.52 2.95 27.36
N GLN A 640 -23.41 2.57 28.04
CA GLN A 640 -23.22 2.92 29.45
C GLN A 640 -23.25 4.45 29.65
N PHE A 641 -22.59 5.21 28.77
CA PHE A 641 -22.63 6.67 28.84
C PHE A 641 -24.03 7.24 28.65
N VAL A 642 -24.80 6.74 27.68
CA VAL A 642 -26.18 7.14 27.46
C VAL A 642 -27.05 6.80 28.68
N THR A 643 -26.85 5.63 29.27
CA THR A 643 -27.53 5.17 30.48
C THR A 643 -27.17 6.06 31.69
N ASP A 644 -25.92 6.44 31.85
CA ASP A 644 -25.46 7.34 32.91
C ASP A 644 -26.03 8.76 32.73
N MET A 645 -26.06 9.29 31.51
CA MET A 645 -26.72 10.56 31.20
C MET A 645 -28.20 10.53 31.65
N ARG A 646 -28.91 9.44 31.34
CA ARG A 646 -30.33 9.27 31.71
C ARG A 646 -30.53 9.14 33.22
N ASN A 647 -29.77 8.28 33.87
CA ASN A 647 -29.93 7.93 35.28
C ASN A 647 -29.35 8.95 36.23
N GLN A 648 -28.15 9.46 35.94
CA GLN A 648 -27.42 10.37 36.86
C GLN A 648 -27.67 11.86 36.57
N ARG A 649 -27.84 12.20 35.24
CA ARG A 649 -28.00 13.58 34.79
C ARG A 649 -29.38 13.95 34.34
N ARG A 650 -30.30 12.97 34.21
CA ARG A 650 -31.67 13.15 33.72
C ARG A 650 -31.71 13.77 32.31
N GLN A 651 -30.68 13.45 31.51
CA GLN A 651 -30.57 13.85 30.10
C GLN A 651 -30.97 12.65 29.21
N PHE A 652 -32.16 12.73 28.62
CA PHE A 652 -32.72 11.65 27.83
C PHE A 652 -32.26 11.77 26.39
N LYS A 653 -31.22 11.03 26.02
CA LYS A 653 -30.53 11.06 24.73
C LYS A 653 -30.35 9.65 24.22
N HIS A 654 -29.95 9.56 22.94
CA HIS A 654 -29.53 8.32 22.28
C HIS A 654 -28.26 8.58 21.48
N ALA A 655 -27.60 7.52 21.03
CA ALA A 655 -26.33 7.61 20.35
C ALA A 655 -26.32 6.87 19.02
N TRP A 656 -25.33 7.18 18.20
CA TRP A 656 -25.03 6.53 16.94
C TRP A 656 -23.53 6.26 16.85
N ILE A 657 -23.19 5.04 16.40
CA ILE A 657 -21.81 4.64 16.11
C ILE A 657 -21.70 4.16 14.67
N GLU A 658 -20.50 4.21 14.13
CA GLU A 658 -20.18 3.76 12.77
C GLU A 658 -19.64 2.33 12.83
N GLY A 659 -20.27 1.39 12.11
CA GLY A 659 -19.71 0.06 11.91
C GLY A 659 -18.41 0.14 11.10
N THR A 660 -17.55 -0.86 11.26
CA THR A 660 -16.25 -0.91 10.58
C THR A 660 -16.38 -0.72 9.08
N TYR A 661 -15.60 0.18 8.52
CA TYR A 661 -15.57 0.46 7.10
C TYR A 661 -14.98 -0.70 6.30
N MET A 662 -15.51 -0.92 5.11
CA MET A 662 -14.93 -1.88 4.18
C MET A 662 -13.65 -1.30 3.55
N VAL A 663 -12.50 -1.96 3.74
CA VAL A 663 -11.29 -1.56 3.00
C VAL A 663 -11.46 -1.88 1.51
N PRO A 664 -10.92 -1.05 0.58
CA PRO A 664 -11.14 -1.22 -0.86
C PRO A 664 -10.75 -2.59 -1.43
N SER A 665 -9.75 -3.23 -0.82
CA SER A 665 -9.28 -4.57 -1.21
C SER A 665 -10.06 -5.73 -0.59
N ALA A 666 -11.02 -5.46 0.30
CA ALA A 666 -11.77 -6.51 0.99
C ALA A 666 -12.85 -7.13 0.10
N VAL A 667 -13.09 -8.41 0.30
CA VAL A 667 -14.25 -9.10 -0.29
C VAL A 667 -15.51 -8.69 0.49
N GLU A 668 -16.50 -8.14 -0.20
CA GLU A 668 -17.73 -7.60 0.39
C GLU A 668 -18.46 -8.60 1.29
N ALA A 669 -18.58 -9.86 0.85
CA ALA A 669 -19.23 -10.91 1.63
C ALA A 669 -18.50 -11.23 2.95
N THR A 670 -17.18 -11.20 2.95
CA THR A 670 -16.36 -11.40 4.16
C THR A 670 -16.53 -10.21 5.10
N TRP A 671 -16.45 -8.98 4.59
CA TRP A 671 -16.69 -7.77 5.37
C TRP A 671 -18.07 -7.79 6.04
N LYS A 672 -19.13 -8.11 5.28
CA LYS A 672 -20.50 -8.23 5.80
C LYS A 672 -20.58 -9.20 6.97
N THR A 673 -20.03 -10.42 6.80
CA THR A 673 -20.04 -11.46 7.84
C THR A 673 -19.28 -11.02 9.09
N THR A 674 -18.11 -10.41 8.90
CA THR A 674 -17.29 -9.89 10.00
C THR A 674 -18.03 -8.78 10.75
N LEU A 675 -18.66 -7.84 10.05
CA LEU A 675 -19.41 -6.75 10.65
C LEU A 675 -20.63 -7.27 11.44
N MET A 676 -21.38 -8.22 10.91
CA MET A 676 -22.53 -8.82 11.60
C MET A 676 -22.12 -9.57 12.86
N SER A 677 -20.96 -10.24 12.83
CA SER A 677 -20.43 -10.95 14.00
C SER A 677 -19.76 -10.07 15.03
N ALA A 678 -19.36 -8.84 14.65
CA ALA A 678 -18.67 -7.92 15.54
C ALA A 678 -19.59 -7.31 16.61
N PHE A 679 -20.91 -7.32 16.41
CA PHE A 679 -21.86 -6.75 17.34
C PHE A 679 -22.87 -7.81 17.81
N THR A 680 -22.75 -8.19 19.09
CA THR A 680 -23.61 -9.21 19.71
C THR A 680 -24.59 -8.66 20.75
N MET A 681 -24.27 -7.48 21.32
CA MET A 681 -25.11 -6.81 22.30
C MET A 681 -26.12 -5.92 21.59
N GLN A 682 -27.38 -6.10 21.84
CA GLN A 682 -28.46 -5.27 21.35
C GLN A 682 -28.88 -4.25 22.40
N THR A 683 -29.26 -3.03 21.95
CA THR A 683 -29.59 -1.92 22.83
C THR A 683 -30.65 -1.00 22.20
N ASP A 684 -31.57 -0.50 23.02
CA ASP A 684 -32.57 0.48 22.61
C ASP A 684 -32.02 1.92 22.54
N PHE A 685 -30.75 2.14 22.88
CA PHE A 685 -30.17 3.47 23.04
C PHE A 685 -29.12 3.83 22.01
N VAL A 686 -28.57 2.87 21.27
CA VAL A 686 -27.53 3.10 20.27
C VAL A 686 -27.96 2.53 18.93
N GLY A 687 -27.90 3.36 17.89
CA GLY A 687 -28.01 2.92 16.52
C GLY A 687 -26.65 2.66 15.91
N ILE A 688 -26.53 1.67 15.05
CA ILE A 688 -25.31 1.34 14.32
C ILE A 688 -25.56 1.55 12.84
N GLY A 689 -24.75 2.39 12.20
CA GLY A 689 -24.80 2.53 10.74
C GLY A 689 -23.77 1.66 10.06
N ALA A 690 -24.16 1.07 8.93
CA ALA A 690 -23.29 0.24 8.11
C ALA A 690 -23.36 0.64 6.63
N GLY A 691 -22.26 0.38 5.92
CA GLY A 691 -22.12 0.78 4.52
C GLY A 691 -21.60 2.21 4.35
N GLU A 692 -21.26 2.52 3.13
CA GLU A 692 -20.60 3.78 2.76
C GLU A 692 -21.19 4.34 1.46
N ALA A 693 -21.03 5.64 1.25
CA ALA A 693 -21.42 6.34 0.03
C ALA A 693 -20.39 7.42 -0.33
N LEU A 694 -20.53 7.96 -1.53
CA LEU A 694 -19.82 9.17 -1.95
C LEU A 694 -20.53 10.37 -1.38
N VAL A 695 -19.83 11.13 -0.57
CA VAL A 695 -20.40 12.27 0.16
C VAL A 695 -19.56 13.53 -0.11
N ASP A 696 -20.21 14.63 -0.41
CA ASP A 696 -19.54 15.91 -0.58
C ASP A 696 -18.88 16.34 0.73
N ASN A 697 -17.59 16.63 0.65
CA ASN A 697 -16.83 17.21 1.74
C ASN A 697 -16.80 18.73 1.58
N ASP A 698 -17.70 19.41 2.23
CA ASP A 698 -17.83 20.86 2.11
C ASP A 698 -16.64 21.64 2.70
N ALA A 699 -15.81 20.98 3.52
CA ALA A 699 -14.60 21.62 4.07
C ALA A 699 -13.50 21.77 3.01
N TYR A 700 -13.36 20.80 2.10
CA TYR A 700 -12.23 20.72 1.18
C TYR A 700 -12.65 20.73 -0.30
N GLY A 701 -13.94 20.71 -0.60
CA GLY A 701 -14.46 20.67 -1.97
C GLY A 701 -14.19 19.35 -2.69
N THR A 702 -13.90 18.28 -1.96
CA THR A 702 -13.68 16.93 -2.47
C THR A 702 -14.95 16.08 -2.35
N VAL A 703 -14.96 14.93 -2.98
CA VAL A 703 -16.04 13.93 -2.85
C VAL A 703 -15.46 12.70 -2.19
N ASP A 704 -15.71 12.55 -0.91
CA ASP A 704 -15.08 11.53 -0.11
C ASP A 704 -16.00 10.32 0.08
N ARG A 705 -15.39 9.17 0.31
CA ARG A 705 -16.05 7.97 0.78
C ARG A 705 -16.28 8.10 2.30
N MET A 706 -17.55 8.13 2.72
CA MET A 706 -17.94 8.30 4.14
C MET A 706 -18.94 7.24 4.55
N GLY A 707 -19.00 6.92 5.85
CA GLY A 707 -19.95 6.00 6.43
C GLY A 707 -21.41 6.53 6.36
N ALA A 708 -22.34 5.60 6.25
CA ALA A 708 -23.77 5.87 6.13
C ALA A 708 -24.35 6.72 7.28
N VAL A 709 -23.76 6.68 8.47
CA VAL A 709 -24.20 7.45 9.65
C VAL A 709 -24.08 8.96 9.41
N THR A 710 -23.03 9.40 8.74
CA THR A 710 -22.80 10.84 8.50
C THR A 710 -23.98 11.51 7.74
N PRO A 711 -24.37 11.08 6.52
CA PRO A 711 -25.52 11.67 5.82
C PRO A 711 -26.85 11.33 6.47
N LEU A 712 -27.00 10.16 7.10
CA LEU A 712 -28.20 9.80 7.86
C LEU A 712 -28.48 10.81 8.97
N LEU A 713 -27.48 11.13 9.80
CA LEU A 713 -27.65 12.06 10.92
C LEU A 713 -27.78 13.52 10.45
N ALA A 714 -27.14 13.89 9.35
CA ALA A 714 -27.38 15.19 8.74
C ALA A 714 -28.85 15.33 8.32
N ARG A 715 -29.44 14.30 7.72
CA ARG A 715 -30.89 14.26 7.42
C ARG A 715 -31.74 14.26 8.68
N MET A 716 -31.41 13.44 9.67
CA MET A 716 -32.15 13.34 10.91
C MET A 716 -32.19 14.65 11.71
N ALA A 717 -31.10 15.43 11.66
CA ALA A 717 -31.03 16.73 12.32
C ALA A 717 -31.98 17.79 11.74
N ILE A 718 -32.35 17.68 10.47
CA ILE A 718 -33.27 18.62 9.82
C ILE A 718 -34.70 18.09 9.72
N CYS A 719 -34.95 16.83 10.09
CA CYS A 719 -36.28 16.22 10.13
C CYS A 719 -36.95 16.42 11.49
N PRO A 720 -38.26 16.60 11.54
CA PRO A 720 -39.05 16.57 12.79
C PRO A 720 -38.80 15.29 13.59
N VAL A 721 -38.99 15.35 14.91
CA VAL A 721 -38.66 14.22 15.82
C VAL A 721 -39.40 12.94 15.47
N SER A 722 -40.65 13.03 15.04
CA SER A 722 -41.52 11.88 14.65
C SER A 722 -41.39 11.48 13.20
N GLU A 723 -40.66 12.24 12.39
CA GLU A 723 -40.53 11.95 10.98
C GLU A 723 -39.33 11.05 10.72
N LEU A 724 -39.54 9.96 9.97
CA LEU A 724 -38.43 9.07 9.61
C LEU A 724 -37.50 9.74 8.60
N PRO A 725 -36.20 9.72 8.82
CA PRO A 725 -35.21 10.19 7.83
C PRO A 725 -35.29 9.41 6.50
N SER A 726 -35.87 8.21 6.53
CA SER A 726 -36.11 7.33 5.37
C SER A 726 -37.40 7.68 4.59
N HIS A 727 -38.23 8.59 5.07
CA HIS A 727 -39.40 9.01 4.33
C HIS A 727 -39.02 9.74 3.05
N VAL A 728 -39.38 9.16 1.90
CA VAL A 728 -38.90 9.60 0.58
C VAL A 728 -39.33 11.04 0.27
N ASP A 729 -40.52 11.43 0.70
CA ASP A 729 -41.09 12.78 0.55
C ASP A 729 -41.05 13.59 1.87
N CYS A 730 -40.09 13.28 2.76
CA CYS A 730 -39.91 13.99 4.02
C CYS A 730 -39.76 15.50 3.81
N GLU A 731 -40.67 16.29 4.34
CA GLU A 731 -40.53 17.73 4.44
C GLU A 731 -39.51 18.08 5.51
N THR A 732 -38.31 18.46 5.06
CA THR A 732 -37.33 19.02 5.97
C THR A 732 -37.68 20.46 6.34
N ASN A 733 -37.13 20.96 7.43
CA ASN A 733 -37.30 22.38 7.82
C ASN A 733 -36.71 23.34 6.76
N LEU A 734 -35.96 22.83 5.79
CA LEU A 734 -35.37 23.57 4.67
C LEU A 734 -36.15 23.43 3.36
N GLY A 735 -37.32 22.73 3.35
CA GLY A 735 -38.14 22.55 2.17
C GLY A 735 -37.61 21.55 1.14
N THR A 736 -36.55 20.82 1.43
CA THR A 736 -35.99 19.79 0.55
C THR A 736 -36.74 18.47 0.72
N ARG A 737 -37.36 17.96 -0.36
CA ARG A 737 -38.22 16.78 -0.34
C ARG A 737 -37.66 15.53 -0.97
N PHE A 738 -36.30 15.46 -1.17
CA PHE A 738 -35.75 14.45 -2.06
C PHE A 738 -34.61 13.67 -1.38
N ALA A 739 -33.82 13.01 -2.21
CA ALA A 739 -32.64 12.25 -1.82
C ALA A 739 -31.73 12.99 -0.85
N LEU A 740 -30.82 12.27 -0.20
CA LEU A 740 -29.78 12.85 0.64
C LEU A 740 -28.96 13.87 -0.15
N ASP A 741 -28.98 15.12 0.29
CA ASP A 741 -28.22 16.18 -0.37
C ASP A 741 -26.71 16.01 -0.12
N GLY A 742 -25.90 16.25 -1.17
CA GLY A 742 -24.45 16.04 -1.10
C GLY A 742 -24.02 14.59 -1.07
N VAL A 743 -24.93 13.64 -1.26
CA VAL A 743 -24.58 12.23 -1.45
C VAL A 743 -24.69 11.91 -2.94
N ARG A 744 -23.56 11.65 -3.57
CA ARG A 744 -23.49 11.46 -5.02
C ARG A 744 -23.82 10.02 -5.40
N MET A 745 -24.59 9.91 -6.50
CA MET A 745 -25.04 8.63 -7.01
C MET A 745 -23.99 7.90 -7.83
N ARG A 746 -23.17 8.64 -8.60
CA ARG A 746 -22.15 8.08 -9.51
C ARG A 746 -20.96 9.00 -9.65
N SER A 747 -19.82 8.43 -9.96
CA SER A 747 -18.70 9.14 -10.54
C SER A 747 -19.12 9.82 -11.86
N THR A 748 -18.47 10.91 -12.23
CA THR A 748 -18.71 11.62 -13.51
C THR A 748 -18.45 10.75 -14.72
N ASP A 749 -17.64 9.70 -14.60
CA ASP A 749 -17.34 8.72 -15.66
C ASP A 749 -18.35 7.54 -15.70
N GLY A 750 -19.30 7.50 -14.76
CA GLY A 750 -20.32 6.45 -14.68
C GLY A 750 -19.80 5.07 -14.22
N SER A 751 -18.53 4.95 -13.90
CA SER A 751 -17.87 3.66 -13.59
C SER A 751 -18.08 3.19 -12.15
N THR A 752 -18.37 4.10 -11.22
CA THR A 752 -18.53 3.78 -9.79
C THR A 752 -20.01 3.69 -9.44
N PRO A 753 -20.48 2.62 -8.83
CA PRO A 753 -21.87 2.52 -8.35
C PRO A 753 -22.13 3.61 -7.28
N PRO A 754 -23.38 4.03 -7.09
CA PRO A 754 -23.74 5.09 -6.14
C PRO A 754 -23.45 4.71 -4.69
N LEU A 755 -23.44 3.42 -4.38
CA LEU A 755 -23.06 2.84 -3.10
C LEU A 755 -21.89 1.88 -3.34
N PHE A 756 -20.97 1.81 -2.37
CA PHE A 756 -19.79 0.94 -2.46
C PHE A 756 -20.12 -0.53 -2.20
N GLN A 757 -21.21 -0.81 -1.55
CA GLN A 757 -21.74 -2.16 -1.32
C GLN A 757 -22.96 -2.40 -2.19
N SER A 758 -23.20 -3.66 -2.54
CA SER A 758 -24.41 -4.07 -3.26
C SER A 758 -25.67 -3.82 -2.42
N ASP A 759 -26.81 -3.58 -3.08
CA ASP A 759 -28.06 -3.35 -2.38
C ASP A 759 -28.52 -4.59 -1.58
N ASP A 760 -28.19 -5.80 -2.07
CA ASP A 760 -28.45 -7.06 -1.35
C ASP A 760 -27.65 -7.13 -0.04
N THR A 761 -26.36 -6.79 -0.05
CA THR A 761 -25.54 -6.72 1.17
C THR A 761 -26.08 -5.69 2.15
N LEU A 762 -26.46 -4.51 1.67
CA LEU A 762 -27.04 -3.47 2.53
C LEU A 762 -28.42 -3.87 3.07
N GLN A 763 -29.17 -4.68 2.34
CA GLN A 763 -30.45 -5.23 2.80
C GLN A 763 -30.24 -6.29 3.90
N ASP A 764 -29.27 -7.20 3.73
CA ASP A 764 -28.93 -8.20 4.75
C ASP A 764 -28.49 -7.53 6.06
N LEU A 765 -27.61 -6.52 5.97
CA LEU A 765 -27.19 -5.73 7.12
C LEU A 765 -28.37 -5.01 7.78
N HIS A 766 -29.28 -4.48 6.98
CA HIS A 766 -30.49 -3.85 7.49
C HIS A 766 -31.38 -4.84 8.26
N GLN A 767 -31.57 -6.05 7.74
CA GLN A 767 -32.31 -7.11 8.43
C GLN A 767 -31.65 -7.54 9.73
N ALA A 768 -30.32 -7.41 9.84
CA ALA A 768 -29.57 -7.64 11.06
C ALA A 768 -29.60 -6.45 12.06
N GLY A 769 -30.38 -5.39 11.78
CA GLY A 769 -30.57 -4.24 12.67
C GLY A 769 -29.65 -3.04 12.41
N PHE A 770 -28.82 -3.07 11.35
CA PHE A 770 -27.99 -1.93 11.00
C PHE A 770 -28.79 -0.90 10.18
N SER A 771 -28.48 0.38 10.38
CA SER A 771 -28.99 1.46 9.52
C SER A 771 -28.13 1.57 8.28
N THR A 772 -28.77 1.48 7.10
CA THR A 772 -28.08 1.50 5.81
C THR A 772 -28.70 2.52 4.84
N LEU A 773 -27.98 2.80 3.77
CA LEU A 773 -28.47 3.60 2.65
C LEU A 773 -29.06 2.70 1.56
N THR A 774 -29.87 3.29 0.67
CA THR A 774 -30.50 2.59 -0.46
C THR A 774 -30.70 3.52 -1.64
N THR A 775 -30.97 2.94 -2.80
CA THR A 775 -31.45 3.65 -4.00
C THR A 775 -32.83 3.11 -4.39
N HIS A 776 -33.65 3.92 -5.04
CA HIS A 776 -34.93 3.49 -5.56
C HIS A 776 -34.91 3.50 -7.09
N SER A 777 -35.41 2.42 -7.72
CA SER A 777 -35.35 2.24 -9.19
C SER A 777 -36.02 3.37 -10.00
N ASN A 778 -37.03 4.01 -9.43
CA ASN A 778 -37.82 5.04 -10.10
C ASN A 778 -37.52 6.47 -9.58
N ARG A 779 -36.48 6.64 -8.75
CA ARG A 779 -36.14 7.95 -8.18
C ARG A 779 -34.63 8.14 -8.20
N THR A 780 -34.21 9.33 -8.56
CA THR A 780 -32.78 9.68 -8.54
C THR A 780 -32.33 10.00 -7.12
N GLY A 781 -31.13 9.60 -6.75
CA GLY A 781 -30.47 9.92 -5.47
C GLY A 781 -30.30 8.72 -4.55
N VAL A 782 -29.63 8.97 -3.44
CA VAL A 782 -29.41 8.03 -2.35
C VAL A 782 -30.35 8.41 -1.20
N TYR A 783 -30.92 7.41 -0.56
CA TYR A 783 -31.89 7.56 0.52
C TYR A 783 -31.42 6.77 1.74
N VAL A 784 -31.93 7.13 2.91
CA VAL A 784 -31.81 6.28 4.09
C VAL A 784 -32.79 5.13 3.94
N ARG A 785 -32.33 3.87 4.03
CA ARG A 785 -33.26 2.72 3.96
C ARG A 785 -34.22 2.75 5.15
N GLN A 786 -33.69 2.72 6.35
CA GLN A 786 -34.39 3.05 7.61
C GLN A 786 -33.37 3.43 8.66
N ALA A 787 -33.73 4.32 9.58
CA ALA A 787 -32.92 4.66 10.73
C ALA A 787 -33.35 3.76 11.91
N LEU A 788 -32.55 2.74 12.18
CA LEU A 788 -32.80 1.73 13.21
C LEU A 788 -31.93 1.97 14.45
N MET A 789 -32.51 1.78 15.63
CA MET A 789 -31.72 1.48 16.83
C MET A 789 -31.29 0.01 16.76
N PHE A 790 -30.16 -0.34 17.34
CA PHE A 790 -29.68 -1.73 17.36
C PHE A 790 -30.41 -2.54 18.47
N ALA A 791 -31.74 -2.51 18.39
CA ALA A 791 -32.65 -3.01 19.41
C ALA A 791 -32.97 -4.50 19.23
N GLN A 792 -33.41 -5.13 20.31
CA GLN A 792 -33.87 -6.51 20.25
C GLN A 792 -35.13 -6.61 19.35
N THR A 793 -35.28 -7.78 18.72
CA THR A 793 -36.47 -8.07 17.93
C THR A 793 -37.72 -7.95 18.83
N GLY A 794 -38.72 -7.13 18.40
CA GLY A 794 -39.93 -6.87 19.17
C GLY A 794 -39.83 -5.68 20.13
N SER A 795 -38.67 -5.02 20.25
CA SER A 795 -38.59 -3.78 21.03
C SER A 795 -39.47 -2.70 20.43
N PRO A 796 -40.15 -1.88 21.26
CA PRO A 796 -40.89 -0.71 20.80
C PRO A 796 -39.95 0.41 20.30
N PHE A 797 -38.68 0.28 20.44
CA PHE A 797 -37.67 1.27 20.04
C PHE A 797 -36.84 0.86 18.83
N THR A 798 -37.38 0.00 17.96
CA THR A 798 -36.67 -0.43 16.73
C THR A 798 -36.34 0.76 15.82
N PHE A 799 -37.23 1.77 15.73
CA PHE A 799 -36.97 2.95 14.90
C PHE A 799 -36.42 4.10 15.72
N ALA A 800 -35.46 4.83 15.16
CA ALA A 800 -34.87 6.00 15.78
C ALA A 800 -35.92 7.07 16.15
N THR A 801 -36.98 7.22 15.37
CA THR A 801 -38.07 8.16 15.65
C THR A 801 -38.81 7.80 16.91
N GLN A 802 -39.10 6.52 17.16
CA GLN A 802 -39.75 6.05 18.38
C GLN A 802 -38.87 6.39 19.60
N ARG A 803 -37.54 6.17 19.48
CA ARG A 803 -36.58 6.53 20.53
C ARG A 803 -36.55 8.04 20.75
N ARG A 804 -36.46 8.86 19.69
CA ARG A 804 -36.48 10.33 19.77
C ARG A 804 -37.75 10.86 20.45
N VAL A 805 -38.92 10.37 20.04
CA VAL A 805 -40.18 10.77 20.65
C VAL A 805 -40.25 10.39 22.14
N ALA A 806 -39.79 9.20 22.51
CA ALA A 806 -39.74 8.75 23.90
C ALA A 806 -38.73 9.57 24.72
N ASP A 807 -37.58 9.96 24.15
CA ASP A 807 -36.62 10.81 24.84
C ASP A 807 -37.15 12.21 25.12
N VAL A 808 -37.90 12.79 24.16
CA VAL A 808 -38.62 14.07 24.34
C VAL A 808 -39.70 13.96 25.38
N ALA A 809 -40.52 12.90 25.32
CA ALA A 809 -41.57 12.67 26.31
C ALA A 809 -41.01 12.52 27.73
N ALA A 810 -39.90 11.78 27.87
CA ALA A 810 -39.24 11.63 29.17
C ALA A 810 -38.64 12.95 29.70
N ALA A 811 -38.06 13.77 28.81
CA ALA A 811 -37.54 15.10 29.16
C ALA A 811 -38.66 16.04 29.62
N VAL A 812 -39.83 16.06 28.93
CA VAL A 812 -41.01 16.85 29.28
C VAL A 812 -41.58 16.41 30.62
N ALA A 813 -41.73 15.10 30.80
CA ALA A 813 -42.24 14.55 32.07
C ALA A 813 -41.29 14.90 33.24
N TYR A 814 -39.98 14.72 33.03
CA TYR A 814 -38.98 15.08 34.05
C TYR A 814 -38.99 16.60 34.41
N ASP A 815 -39.07 17.50 33.42
CA ASP A 815 -39.13 18.93 33.65
C ASP A 815 -40.41 19.32 34.42
N THR A 816 -41.51 18.66 34.10
CA THR A 816 -42.78 18.88 34.77
C THR A 816 -42.71 18.47 36.24
N ILE A 817 -42.14 17.27 36.51
CA ILE A 817 -42.00 16.79 37.89
C ILE A 817 -40.95 17.61 38.66
N LEU A 818 -39.86 18.05 37.99
CA LEU A 818 -38.83 18.86 38.60
C LEU A 818 -39.33 20.15 39.23
N ARG A 819 -40.42 20.75 38.70
CA ARG A 819 -41.10 21.92 39.24
C ARG A 819 -41.76 21.65 40.57
N LYS A 820 -42.02 20.38 40.91
CA LYS A 820 -42.58 19.93 42.18
C LYS A 820 -41.50 19.42 43.17
N LEU A 821 -40.25 19.43 42.76
CA LEU A 821 -39.13 19.01 43.64
C LEU A 821 -39.08 19.95 44.88
N ASN A 822 -39.08 19.35 46.07
CA ASN A 822 -39.16 20.05 47.38
C ASN A 822 -40.45 20.83 47.61
N ALA A 823 -41.50 20.62 46.80
CA ALA A 823 -42.83 21.15 47.09
C ALA A 823 -43.48 20.38 48.25
N ASN A 824 -44.25 21.09 49.08
CA ASN A 824 -45.06 20.43 50.10
C ASN A 824 -46.27 19.81 49.43
N LEU A 825 -46.24 18.48 49.24
CA LEU A 825 -47.37 17.73 48.69
C LEU A 825 -48.14 17.04 49.81
N ILE A 826 -49.46 16.91 49.63
CA ILE A 826 -50.32 16.34 50.62
C ILE A 826 -50.12 14.80 50.69
N ALA A 827 -49.74 14.30 51.89
CA ALA A 827 -49.69 12.89 52.18
C ALA A 827 -50.88 12.47 53.07
N VAL A 828 -51.44 11.32 52.82
CA VAL A 828 -52.53 10.68 53.56
C VAL A 828 -52.11 9.27 53.90
N ASN A 829 -52.10 8.91 55.14
CA ASN A 829 -51.71 7.56 55.62
C ASN A 829 -50.37 7.06 55.15
N GLY A 830 -49.37 7.92 54.96
CA GLY A 830 -48.03 7.59 54.44
C GLY A 830 -47.92 7.61 52.92
N TYR A 831 -48.99 7.72 52.17
CA TYR A 831 -49.07 7.77 50.73
C TYR A 831 -49.24 9.21 50.23
N LEU A 832 -48.78 9.48 49.01
CA LEU A 832 -49.14 10.71 48.31
C LEU A 832 -50.67 10.66 48.05
N SER A 833 -51.40 11.75 48.39
CA SER A 833 -52.86 11.77 48.24
C SER A 833 -53.26 11.55 46.80
N ASP A 834 -54.44 10.92 46.55
CA ASP A 834 -54.98 10.64 45.22
C ASP A 834 -55.12 11.91 44.38
N ILE A 835 -55.56 13.01 45.00
CA ILE A 835 -55.68 14.31 44.33
C ILE A 835 -54.36 14.81 43.82
N GLU A 836 -53.28 14.68 44.62
CA GLU A 836 -51.94 15.08 44.19
C GLU A 836 -51.37 14.16 43.13
N ARG A 837 -51.64 12.85 43.23
CA ARG A 837 -51.27 11.90 42.16
C ARG A 837 -51.95 12.22 40.84
N ASP A 838 -53.26 12.46 40.85
CA ASP A 838 -54.01 12.80 39.66
C ASP A 838 -53.61 14.15 39.06
N ASN A 839 -53.35 15.12 39.90
CA ASN A 839 -52.83 16.42 39.48
C ASN A 839 -51.48 16.34 38.84
N LEU A 840 -50.52 15.57 39.41
CA LEU A 840 -49.23 15.34 38.84
C LEU A 840 -49.30 14.60 37.51
N ALA A 841 -50.12 13.56 37.44
CA ALA A 841 -50.38 12.80 36.19
C ALA A 841 -50.96 13.72 35.11
N ARG A 842 -51.94 14.54 35.44
CA ARG A 842 -52.55 15.50 34.50
C ARG A 842 -51.56 16.57 34.04
N ASP A 843 -50.75 17.14 34.95
CA ASP A 843 -49.71 18.14 34.63
C ASP A 843 -48.70 17.56 33.61
N ILE A 844 -48.29 16.28 33.76
CA ILE A 844 -47.41 15.58 32.81
C ILE A 844 -48.10 15.39 31.48
N GLU A 845 -49.36 14.90 31.47
CA GLU A 845 -50.13 14.69 30.23
C GLU A 845 -50.34 16.00 29.48
N GLU A 846 -50.71 17.08 30.16
CA GLU A 846 -50.93 18.39 29.52
C GLU A 846 -49.66 18.94 28.92
N ALA A 847 -48.53 18.82 29.65
CA ALA A 847 -47.24 19.25 29.15
C ALA A 847 -46.81 18.42 27.92
N ALA A 848 -46.99 17.10 27.99
CA ALA A 848 -46.67 16.20 26.84
C ALA A 848 -47.61 16.47 25.67
N ARG A 849 -48.91 16.66 25.87
CA ARG A 849 -49.89 17.03 24.81
C ARG A 849 -49.52 18.35 24.15
N LYS A 850 -49.19 19.37 24.93
CA LYS A 850 -48.79 20.70 24.42
C LYS A 850 -47.57 20.59 23.51
N GLN A 851 -46.57 19.80 23.92
CA GLN A 851 -45.27 19.74 23.22
C GLN A 851 -45.23 18.72 22.09
N LEU A 852 -45.95 17.58 22.23
CA LEU A 852 -45.82 16.47 21.30
C LEU A 852 -47.08 16.29 20.41
N MET A 853 -48.26 16.85 20.82
CA MET A 853 -49.49 16.84 20.04
C MET A 853 -49.91 18.22 19.54
N GLY A 854 -49.31 19.29 20.07
CA GLY A 854 -49.55 20.67 19.66
C GLY A 854 -48.88 21.02 18.33
N GLY A 855 -49.50 21.86 17.52
CA GLY A 855 -48.97 22.34 16.26
C GLY A 855 -49.30 21.49 15.04
N PRO A 856 -48.81 21.83 13.85
CA PRO A 856 -49.15 21.19 12.58
C PRO A 856 -48.60 19.76 12.44
N ARG A 857 -47.66 19.35 13.29
CA ARG A 857 -47.01 18.05 13.25
C ARG A 857 -47.19 17.33 14.57
N GLN A 858 -48.24 16.52 14.68
CA GLN A 858 -48.42 15.66 15.85
C GLN A 858 -47.37 14.57 15.92
N HIS A 859 -46.57 14.54 16.97
CA HIS A 859 -45.53 13.52 17.20
C HIS A 859 -46.07 12.25 17.84
N ILE A 860 -47.15 12.36 18.64
CA ILE A 860 -47.85 11.26 19.28
C ILE A 860 -49.36 11.37 19.06
N THR A 861 -50.06 10.26 19.15
CA THR A 861 -51.53 10.20 19.00
C THR A 861 -52.23 10.14 20.35
N ALA A 862 -51.56 9.63 21.39
CA ALA A 862 -52.12 9.59 22.74
C ALA A 862 -50.98 9.63 23.79
N VAL A 863 -51.30 10.12 24.95
CA VAL A 863 -50.45 10.09 26.15
C VAL A 863 -51.32 9.83 27.39
N ALA A 864 -50.80 8.98 28.27
CA ALA A 864 -51.40 8.73 29.58
C ALA A 864 -50.25 8.68 30.62
N ALA A 865 -50.45 9.32 31.72
CA ALA A 865 -49.49 9.30 32.83
C ALA A 865 -50.19 8.70 34.09
N THR A 866 -49.43 7.91 34.83
CA THR A 866 -49.85 7.35 36.11
C THR A 866 -48.76 7.57 37.13
N ILE A 867 -49.15 7.97 38.34
CA ILE A 867 -48.20 8.07 39.46
C ILE A 867 -48.44 6.89 40.37
N ASP A 868 -47.34 6.20 40.71
CA ASP A 868 -47.41 4.98 41.50
C ASP A 868 -47.73 5.31 42.98
N GLU A 869 -48.45 4.42 43.63
CA GLU A 869 -48.61 4.42 45.04
C GLU A 869 -47.29 4.04 45.74
N ASN A 870 -46.73 4.96 46.49
CA ASN A 870 -45.54 4.69 47.29
C ASN A 870 -45.90 4.75 48.76
N PRO A 871 -46.02 3.61 49.50
CA PRO A 871 -46.40 3.57 50.89
C PRO A 871 -45.40 4.24 51.81
N ALA A 872 -44.18 4.42 51.39
CA ALA A 872 -43.13 5.12 52.15
C ALA A 872 -42.96 6.58 51.72
N TYR A 873 -43.93 7.20 50.99
CA TYR A 873 -43.78 8.56 50.49
C TYR A 873 -43.48 9.57 51.63
N SER A 874 -44.22 9.49 52.75
CA SER A 874 -43.98 10.37 53.91
C SER A 874 -42.62 10.18 54.57
N GLU A 875 -41.96 9.05 54.35
CA GLU A 875 -40.62 8.73 54.92
C GLU A 875 -39.48 9.16 53.98
N ASN A 876 -39.61 8.90 52.70
CA ASN A 876 -38.54 9.09 51.72
C ASN A 876 -38.79 10.18 50.65
N GLY A 877 -40.00 10.74 50.60
CA GLY A 877 -40.39 11.77 49.62
C GLY A 877 -40.32 11.35 48.16
N ARG A 878 -40.20 10.03 47.89
CA ARG A 878 -39.98 9.52 46.53
C ARG A 878 -41.30 9.39 45.74
N ILE A 879 -41.36 10.00 44.58
CA ILE A 879 -42.46 9.86 43.60
C ILE A 879 -41.94 9.05 42.43
N THR A 880 -42.68 8.02 42.09
CA THR A 880 -42.45 7.22 40.86
C THR A 880 -43.74 7.19 40.04
N GLY A 881 -43.62 6.92 38.75
CA GLY A 881 -44.78 6.85 37.86
C GLY A 881 -44.40 6.41 36.44
N THR A 882 -45.38 6.17 35.65
CA THR A 882 -45.23 5.72 34.27
C THR A 882 -45.90 6.69 33.30
N VAL A 883 -45.21 7.04 32.22
CA VAL A 883 -45.79 7.80 31.12
C VAL A 883 -45.86 6.92 29.90
N ALA A 884 -47.06 6.55 29.48
CA ALA A 884 -47.33 5.79 28.28
C ALA A 884 -47.64 6.74 27.11
N ILE A 885 -46.97 6.55 26.02
CA ILE A 885 -47.18 7.32 24.78
C ILE A 885 -47.52 6.39 23.62
N VAL A 886 -48.43 6.84 22.74
CA VAL A 886 -48.68 6.16 21.47
C VAL A 886 -48.06 7.01 20.37
N GLY A 887 -46.97 6.56 19.81
CA GLY A 887 -46.28 7.23 18.69
C GLY A 887 -46.96 6.95 17.35
N ARG A 888 -46.54 7.66 16.33
CA ARG A 888 -46.92 7.36 14.94
C ARG A 888 -46.09 6.15 14.47
N THR A 889 -46.77 5.19 13.80
CA THR A 889 -46.08 4.01 13.25
C THR A 889 -45.85 4.22 11.75
N PRO A 890 -44.60 4.03 11.29
CA PRO A 890 -44.30 4.17 9.87
C PRO A 890 -44.88 3.02 9.04
N ALA A 891 -45.29 3.30 7.80
CA ALA A 891 -45.58 2.29 6.80
C ALA A 891 -44.22 1.76 6.23
N THR A 892 -43.86 0.54 6.58
CA THR A 892 -42.55 -0.05 6.18
C THR A 892 -42.65 -0.88 4.91
N THR A 893 -43.86 -1.33 4.53
CA THR A 893 -44.10 -2.14 3.34
C THR A 893 -45.39 -1.68 2.66
N LEU A 894 -45.29 -1.46 1.35
CA LEU A 894 -46.45 -1.13 0.50
C LEU A 894 -46.58 -2.27 -0.53
N ALA A 895 -47.69 -3.00 -0.44
CA ALA A 895 -48.04 -4.04 -1.42
C ALA A 895 -49.40 -3.71 -2.05
N PHE A 896 -49.43 -3.58 -3.37
CA PHE A 896 -50.66 -3.31 -4.13
C PHE A 896 -50.81 -4.36 -5.22
N ASN A 897 -52.00 -4.93 -5.30
CA ASN A 897 -52.39 -5.76 -6.43
C ASN A 897 -53.10 -4.86 -7.47
N ILE A 898 -52.51 -4.74 -8.64
CA ILE A 898 -53.08 -3.98 -9.75
C ILE A 898 -53.77 -4.98 -10.69
N ALA A 899 -55.10 -4.82 -10.85
CA ALA A 899 -55.87 -5.59 -11.82
C ALA A 899 -56.30 -4.66 -12.96
N TYR A 900 -56.19 -5.11 -14.19
CA TYR A 900 -56.75 -4.42 -15.35
C TYR A 900 -58.22 -4.78 -15.48
N ALA A 901 -59.11 -3.83 -15.25
CA ALA A 901 -60.57 -4.02 -15.45
C ALA A 901 -60.94 -3.42 -16.81
N LYS A 902 -61.73 -4.13 -17.61
CA LYS A 902 -62.25 -3.65 -18.90
C LYS A 902 -63.32 -2.59 -18.74
N ALA A 903 -63.97 -2.52 -17.60
CA ALA A 903 -64.90 -1.46 -17.21
C ALA A 903 -64.90 -1.35 -15.68
N VAL A 904 -65.06 -0.15 -15.13
CA VAL A 904 -65.25 0.13 -13.71
C VAL A 904 -66.70 0.53 -13.52
#